data_583c371a8a60bfaefcc2d39b98679dd4
#
_entry.id   583c371a8a60bfaefcc2d39b98679dd4
#
_cell.length_a   1.000
_cell.length_b   1.000
_cell.length_c   1.000
_cell.angle_alpha   90.00
_cell.angle_beta   90.00
_cell.angle_gamma   90.00
#
_symmetry.space_group_name_H-M   'P 1'
#
loop_
_entity.id
_entity.type
_entity.pdbx_description
1 polymer ?
#
loop_
_entity_poly.entity_id
_entity_poly.type
_entity_poly.pdbx_seq_one_letter_code
_entity_poly.pdbx_strand_id
1 'polypeptide(L)'
;MFTKSGLLKSGLVVAAVASLSVFATRYNYLESSSHREAPIIANDPLADNTDVYAFRNPRNKNNMVIIANYVPFQHPHGAPNFYSFGENIAYDIHIKNDATKKEDDILYRFEFKITNEDPTTHFYIRLGKQNQKNTYTCKKSTDGGKTFTTIISNGVVPPYNVGPRSIQSAVGLNSDYDKLMQGAIMTASTGEKVFCGPVDDPFFVDIGGIEDLGNVRSNKPVDGLKRLNVHSIALDIPIEMLNKEHQKVSQAWSILDPDFIIGVWASASRRKIMVRESNGKIKHEGEYVQVSRLGMPLTNEVIIPIGKKDEWNSVSSNKDSKDFEQYFTNPELALYMDDSKFGKAVPGLAPLRIQTKSLGKYDFRNGADGLYSLLGNPATKGTALDTKLFGNYLLRDNEPRSVDLLPIFMTGVPNLPPYQLATGKKDGNPLAAGKPFINNFLPTFGDMLRVNMSTPVTTRESPDFSSLGLVQAAVLGLTDPRYNKTKFVQFIPNMDGFPNGRRLEDDVVRIELQAVSGVVLAAIGLGYDDYDVKAGAGTIGDVEQQHNSDPILITPPAGTIITDIRSATFGTGKGSSYDNFKFDASCQADVTDIVRTFYAARLTDFEPNYQIPVNRNVLGNPCPGSEKSLLVLADYRTPASLATKNLVNVLTFTTGVEKNDAPLPGAFPFEARPWNGFLDGGHGNDNGSGNIDPSASSSMAPFQAPASMNLAAPDVMLKQMESFPNPSQDQTTFRYHIVQPANVSLHIYDANGNLIATPVNKEPRAAGTYEVAVNVSKYKGGIYYARVVNGTKSDQTLKFVVTK
;
A
#
# COMPACT_ATOMS: atom_id res chain seq x y z
N MET A 1 -22.69 2.08 -67.27
CA MET A 1 -23.73 1.06 -67.09
C MET A 1 -23.23 0.06 -66.01
N PHE A 2 -23.61 0.25 -64.76
CA PHE A 2 -23.32 -0.71 -63.71
C PHE A 2 -24.44 -1.74 -63.69
N THR A 3 -24.10 -3.01 -63.81
CA THR A 3 -25.06 -4.09 -63.83
C THR A 3 -25.61 -4.35 -62.41
N LYS A 4 -26.91 -4.59 -62.29
CA LYS A 4 -27.59 -4.92 -61.02
C LYS A 4 -26.91 -6.05 -60.20
N SER A 5 -26.13 -6.87 -60.81
CA SER A 5 -25.35 -7.92 -60.16
C SER A 5 -24.12 -7.43 -59.38
N GLY A 6 -23.54 -6.27 -59.80
CA GLY A 6 -22.41 -5.65 -59.10
C GLY A 6 -22.83 -4.96 -57.80
N LEU A 7 -23.99 -4.35 -57.77
CA LEU A 7 -24.54 -3.70 -56.56
C LEU A 7 -24.94 -4.72 -55.47
N LEU A 8 -25.44 -5.87 -55.88
CA LEU A 8 -25.82 -6.92 -54.89
C LEU A 8 -24.60 -7.53 -54.22
N LYS A 9 -23.49 -7.73 -54.98
CA LYS A 9 -22.21 -8.25 -54.40
C LYS A 9 -21.56 -7.24 -53.49
N SER A 10 -21.57 -5.94 -53.85
CA SER A 10 -21.04 -4.89 -52.98
C SER A 10 -21.85 -4.70 -51.71
N GLY A 11 -23.18 -4.80 -51.79
CA GLY A 11 -24.08 -4.76 -50.64
C GLY A 11 -23.86 -5.93 -49.66
N LEU A 12 -23.64 -7.13 -50.19
CA LEU A 12 -23.35 -8.33 -49.38
C LEU A 12 -21.98 -8.27 -48.67
N VAL A 13 -20.97 -7.70 -49.33
CA VAL A 13 -19.65 -7.52 -48.73
C VAL A 13 -19.69 -6.46 -47.62
N VAL A 14 -20.40 -5.33 -47.83
CA VAL A 14 -20.59 -4.30 -46.80
C VAL A 14 -21.40 -4.82 -45.61
N ALA A 15 -22.46 -5.61 -45.89
CA ALA A 15 -23.24 -6.24 -44.81
C ALA A 15 -22.42 -7.32 -44.02
N ALA A 16 -21.57 -8.08 -44.71
CA ALA A 16 -20.68 -9.05 -44.07
C ALA A 16 -19.58 -8.36 -43.22
N VAL A 17 -19.01 -7.26 -43.72
CA VAL A 17 -18.01 -6.45 -42.95
C VAL A 17 -18.70 -5.75 -41.79
N ALA A 18 -19.90 -5.20 -41.96
CA ALA A 18 -20.67 -4.61 -40.86
C ALA A 18 -21.09 -5.66 -39.81
N SER A 19 -21.44 -6.88 -40.24
CA SER A 19 -21.78 -7.97 -39.33
C SER A 19 -20.54 -8.48 -38.58
N LEU A 20 -19.38 -8.56 -39.24
CA LEU A 20 -18.09 -8.91 -38.57
C LEU A 20 -17.66 -7.82 -37.60
N SER A 21 -17.82 -6.54 -37.93
CA SER A 21 -17.52 -5.44 -37.01
C SER A 21 -18.48 -5.39 -35.81
N VAL A 22 -19.77 -5.72 -35.98
CA VAL A 22 -20.72 -5.82 -34.86
C VAL A 22 -20.46 -7.06 -33.98
N PHE A 23 -19.96 -8.16 -34.58
CA PHE A 23 -19.51 -9.32 -33.79
C PHE A 23 -18.16 -9.07 -33.08
N ALA A 24 -17.27 -8.31 -33.69
CA ALA A 24 -15.97 -7.96 -33.08
C ALA A 24 -16.11 -7.00 -31.89
N THR A 25 -17.19 -6.24 -31.81
CA THR A 25 -17.45 -5.31 -30.68
C THR A 25 -18.15 -5.94 -29.48
N ARG A 26 -18.39 -7.27 -29.46
CA ARG A 26 -19.03 -7.97 -28.35
C ARG A 26 -18.17 -8.97 -27.59
N TYR A 27 -16.90 -9.16 -27.98
CA TYR A 27 -15.96 -9.93 -27.20
C TYR A 27 -15.02 -8.96 -26.46
N ASN A 28 -15.42 -8.60 -25.25
CA ASN A 28 -14.48 -8.05 -24.29
C ASN A 28 -13.53 -9.18 -23.90
N TYR A 29 -12.39 -9.28 -24.58
CA TYR A 29 -11.27 -10.00 -24.07
C TYR A 29 -10.71 -9.19 -22.91
N LEU A 30 -10.89 -9.67 -21.69
CA LEU A 30 -10.25 -9.17 -20.51
C LEU A 30 -8.77 -9.59 -20.60
N GLU A 31 -7.92 -8.69 -21.07
CA GLU A 31 -6.47 -8.84 -20.95
C GLU A 31 -6.02 -8.05 -19.73
N SER A 32 -5.05 -8.54 -19.01
CA SER A 32 -4.84 -8.26 -17.60
C SER A 32 -3.45 -7.74 -17.29
N SER A 33 -3.33 -7.07 -16.15
CA SER A 33 -2.06 -6.80 -15.50
C SER A 33 -1.74 -7.88 -14.47
N SER A 34 -0.47 -8.22 -14.27
CA SER A 34 0.10 -9.26 -13.39
C SER A 34 -0.37 -10.69 -13.65
N HIS A 35 -1.22 -10.89 -14.62
CA HIS A 35 -1.83 -12.16 -14.95
C HIS A 35 -1.66 -12.38 -16.44
N ARG A 36 -1.05 -13.49 -16.85
CA ARG A 36 -0.81 -13.81 -18.27
C ARG A 36 0.09 -12.76 -18.98
N GLU A 37 1.00 -12.16 -18.26
CA GLU A 37 1.80 -11.00 -18.69
C GLU A 37 2.78 -11.31 -19.85
N ALA A 38 3.15 -12.61 -20.06
CA ALA A 38 4.08 -13.03 -21.09
C ALA A 38 3.45 -14.02 -22.06
N PRO A 39 3.82 -14.02 -23.37
CA PRO A 39 3.21 -14.88 -24.40
C PRO A 39 3.24 -16.37 -24.06
N ILE A 40 4.35 -16.90 -23.55
CA ILE A 40 4.46 -18.32 -23.19
C ILE A 40 3.63 -18.64 -21.96
N ILE A 41 3.74 -17.82 -20.91
CA ILE A 41 3.04 -18.10 -19.64
C ILE A 41 1.52 -17.91 -19.78
N ALA A 42 1.05 -17.05 -20.66
CA ALA A 42 -0.38 -16.89 -20.96
C ALA A 42 -1.02 -18.21 -21.48
N ASN A 43 -0.22 -19.12 -22.03
CA ASN A 43 -0.64 -20.44 -22.45
C ASN A 43 -0.39 -21.53 -21.41
N ASP A 44 0.17 -21.20 -20.25
CA ASP A 44 0.47 -22.11 -19.14
C ASP A 44 -0.02 -21.57 -17.79
N PRO A 45 -1.32 -21.32 -17.61
CA PRO A 45 -1.86 -20.65 -16.44
C PRO A 45 -1.57 -21.36 -15.11
N LEU A 46 -1.26 -22.68 -15.12
CA LEU A 46 -0.92 -23.40 -13.89
C LEU A 46 0.44 -23.01 -13.33
N ALA A 47 1.34 -22.48 -14.15
CA ALA A 47 2.67 -22.03 -13.74
C ALA A 47 2.75 -20.50 -13.61
N ASP A 48 1.68 -19.79 -13.92
CA ASP A 48 1.62 -18.34 -13.93
C ASP A 48 1.60 -17.79 -12.50
N ASN A 49 2.65 -17.03 -12.13
CA ASN A 49 2.80 -16.39 -10.85
C ASN A 49 2.23 -14.96 -10.93
N THR A 50 1.11 -14.72 -10.29
CA THR A 50 0.32 -13.50 -10.43
C THR A 50 0.75 -12.39 -9.49
N ASP A 51 1.04 -12.71 -8.22
CA ASP A 51 1.36 -11.74 -7.20
C ASP A 51 2.34 -12.28 -6.16
N VAL A 52 3.18 -11.38 -5.64
CA VAL A 52 3.99 -11.60 -4.45
C VAL A 52 3.72 -10.50 -3.44
N TYR A 53 3.47 -10.89 -2.19
CA TYR A 53 3.31 -9.99 -1.06
C TYR A 53 4.31 -10.36 0.02
N ALA A 54 4.86 -9.36 0.70
CA ALA A 54 5.75 -9.55 1.85
C ALA A 54 5.52 -8.41 2.84
N PHE A 55 5.03 -8.73 4.02
CA PHE A 55 4.74 -7.75 5.05
C PHE A 55 4.88 -8.34 6.45
N ARG A 56 5.16 -7.48 7.41
CA ARG A 56 5.25 -7.90 8.81
C ARG A 56 3.88 -8.26 9.33
N ASN A 57 3.76 -9.42 10.00
CA ASN A 57 2.49 -9.94 10.48
C ASN A 57 1.82 -8.96 11.48
N PRO A 58 0.63 -8.42 11.20
CA PRO A 58 -0.03 -7.45 12.08
C PRO A 58 -0.49 -8.04 13.41
N ARG A 59 -0.68 -9.36 13.50
CA ARG A 59 -1.11 -10.06 14.71
C ARG A 59 0.08 -10.61 15.52
N ASN A 60 1.14 -11.02 14.85
CA ASN A 60 2.39 -11.46 15.48
C ASN A 60 3.58 -10.69 14.91
N LYS A 61 3.87 -9.54 15.49
CA LYS A 61 4.91 -8.62 15.02
C LYS A 61 6.34 -9.22 15.02
N ASN A 62 6.53 -10.43 15.49
CA ASN A 62 7.78 -11.17 15.40
C ASN A 62 7.89 -12.04 14.14
N ASN A 63 6.85 -12.05 13.30
CA ASN A 63 6.81 -12.84 12.09
C ASN A 63 6.66 -11.96 10.85
N MET A 64 7.10 -12.49 9.72
CA MET A 64 6.79 -12.01 8.37
C MET A 64 5.76 -12.92 7.72
N VAL A 65 4.87 -12.32 6.95
CA VAL A 65 3.97 -13.02 6.04
C VAL A 65 4.51 -12.84 4.63
N ILE A 66 4.67 -13.95 3.92
CA ILE A 66 5.07 -13.98 2.51
C ILE A 66 4.02 -14.78 1.77
N ILE A 67 3.45 -14.19 0.71
CA ILE A 67 2.41 -14.81 -0.11
C ILE A 67 2.86 -14.78 -1.57
N ALA A 68 2.67 -15.90 -2.26
CA ALA A 68 2.83 -16.00 -3.71
C ALA A 68 1.57 -16.60 -4.31
N ASN A 69 0.93 -15.88 -5.23
CA ASN A 69 -0.30 -16.28 -5.89
C ASN A 69 -0.02 -16.81 -7.29
N TYR A 70 -0.79 -17.81 -7.70
CA TYR A 70 -0.66 -18.50 -8.96
C TYR A 70 -2.04 -18.82 -9.56
N VAL A 71 -2.05 -19.22 -10.82
CA VAL A 71 -3.26 -19.64 -11.55
C VAL A 71 -4.27 -18.50 -11.65
N PRO A 72 -4.05 -17.55 -12.55
CA PRO A 72 -4.86 -16.33 -12.68
C PRO A 72 -6.29 -16.59 -13.19
N PHE A 73 -7.17 -15.60 -13.01
CA PHE A 73 -8.50 -15.52 -13.63
C PHE A 73 -9.38 -16.74 -13.41
N GLN A 74 -9.35 -17.33 -12.23
CA GLN A 74 -10.20 -18.47 -11.94
C GLN A 74 -11.66 -18.02 -11.78
N HIS A 75 -12.44 -18.24 -12.80
CA HIS A 75 -13.88 -18.05 -12.68
C HIS A 75 -14.46 -19.01 -11.64
N PRO A 76 -15.29 -18.54 -10.70
CA PRO A 76 -15.95 -19.41 -9.74
C PRO A 76 -16.71 -20.56 -10.38
N HIS A 77 -17.21 -20.39 -11.62
CA HIS A 77 -17.90 -21.42 -12.42
C HIS A 77 -16.96 -22.38 -13.17
N GLY A 78 -15.72 -22.47 -12.87
CA GLY A 78 -14.69 -23.20 -13.61
C GLY A 78 -14.90 -24.72 -13.77
N ALA A 79 -16.14 -25.18 -13.71
CA ALA A 79 -16.52 -26.59 -13.90
C ALA A 79 -16.48 -27.01 -15.39
N PRO A 80 -16.46 -28.35 -15.67
CA PRO A 80 -16.45 -29.45 -14.71
C PRO A 80 -15.08 -29.74 -14.08
N ASN A 81 -14.00 -29.23 -14.66
CA ASN A 81 -12.63 -29.42 -14.18
C ASN A 81 -12.18 -28.17 -13.43
N PHE A 82 -12.48 -28.11 -12.13
CA PHE A 82 -12.14 -26.96 -11.30
C PHE A 82 -10.64 -26.74 -11.22
N TYR A 83 -10.25 -25.49 -10.98
CA TYR A 83 -8.85 -25.05 -10.86
C TYR A 83 -8.16 -25.73 -9.66
N SER A 84 -6.88 -25.98 -9.82
CA SER A 84 -5.99 -26.52 -8.78
C SER A 84 -4.55 -26.15 -9.08
N PHE A 85 -3.66 -26.25 -8.10
CA PHE A 85 -2.23 -26.25 -8.38
C PHE A 85 -1.85 -27.38 -9.34
N GLY A 86 -0.88 -27.09 -10.21
CA GLY A 86 -0.42 -28.05 -11.20
C GLY A 86 0.52 -29.12 -10.61
N GLU A 87 0.34 -30.36 -11.04
CA GLU A 87 1.35 -31.41 -10.85
C GLU A 87 2.54 -31.18 -11.81
N ASN A 88 3.73 -31.65 -11.46
CA ASN A 88 4.96 -31.46 -12.25
C ASN A 88 5.38 -29.98 -12.46
N ILE A 89 5.04 -29.15 -11.51
CA ILE A 89 5.53 -27.79 -11.37
C ILE A 89 6.23 -27.69 -10.02
N ALA A 90 7.39 -27.06 -9.97
CA ALA A 90 8.00 -26.60 -8.74
C ALA A 90 7.63 -25.12 -8.56
N TYR A 91 6.91 -24.81 -7.50
CA TYR A 91 6.60 -23.45 -7.09
C TYR A 91 7.58 -23.06 -5.99
N ASP A 92 8.40 -22.06 -6.25
CA ASP A 92 9.46 -21.67 -5.34
C ASP A 92 9.26 -20.24 -4.81
N ILE A 93 9.43 -20.06 -3.51
CA ILE A 93 9.56 -18.76 -2.87
C ILE A 93 11.02 -18.59 -2.46
N HIS A 94 11.63 -17.53 -2.94
CA HIS A 94 13.04 -17.21 -2.79
C HIS A 94 13.24 -16.07 -1.83
N ILE A 95 14.22 -16.18 -0.94
CA ILE A 95 14.54 -15.17 0.05
C ILE A 95 16.04 -14.89 0.03
N LYS A 96 16.38 -13.63 -0.14
CA LYS A 96 17.72 -13.08 -0.09
C LYS A 96 17.92 -12.29 1.18
N ASN A 97 18.95 -12.61 1.98
CA ASN A 97 19.31 -11.87 3.20
C ASN A 97 20.80 -11.60 3.32
N ASP A 98 21.62 -12.09 2.40
CA ASP A 98 23.07 -11.91 2.37
C ASP A 98 23.56 -11.40 1.02
N ALA A 99 23.81 -10.10 0.92
CA ALA A 99 24.28 -9.46 -0.31
C ALA A 99 25.68 -9.92 -0.76
N THR A 100 26.43 -10.63 0.10
CA THR A 100 27.76 -11.14 -0.26
C THR A 100 27.73 -12.41 -1.12
N LYS A 101 26.58 -13.09 -1.17
CA LYS A 101 26.35 -14.27 -1.99
C LYS A 101 25.60 -13.89 -3.26
N LYS A 102 25.73 -14.66 -4.32
CA LYS A 102 24.95 -14.48 -5.56
C LYS A 102 23.63 -15.23 -5.51
N GLU A 103 23.67 -16.44 -4.95
CA GLU A 103 22.49 -17.31 -4.84
C GLU A 103 21.54 -16.79 -3.75
N ASP A 104 20.26 -17.22 -3.84
CA ASP A 104 19.30 -16.97 -2.76
C ASP A 104 19.70 -17.75 -1.50
N ASP A 105 19.43 -17.15 -0.35
CA ASP A 105 19.89 -17.75 0.92
C ASP A 105 18.91 -18.79 1.46
N ILE A 106 17.60 -18.55 1.28
CA ILE A 106 16.54 -19.47 1.72
C ILE A 106 15.57 -19.67 0.56
N LEU A 107 15.22 -20.95 0.29
CA LEU A 107 14.19 -21.32 -0.67
C LEU A 107 13.15 -22.22 -0.02
N TYR A 108 11.89 -21.95 -0.30
CA TYR A 108 10.77 -22.83 0.00
C TYR A 108 10.21 -23.35 -1.31
N ARG A 109 10.24 -24.70 -1.54
CA ARG A 109 9.74 -25.38 -2.73
C ARG A 109 8.47 -26.12 -2.40
N PHE A 110 7.44 -25.90 -3.20
CA PHE A 110 6.15 -26.59 -3.12
C PHE A 110 5.94 -27.47 -4.35
N GLU A 111 5.57 -28.70 -4.11
CA GLU A 111 5.22 -29.69 -5.14
C GLU A 111 3.86 -30.29 -4.79
N PHE A 112 2.93 -30.25 -5.73
CA PHE A 112 1.54 -30.67 -5.51
C PHE A 112 1.25 -32.04 -6.14
N LYS A 113 0.26 -32.72 -5.54
CA LYS A 113 -0.23 -34.02 -6.03
C LYS A 113 -1.75 -34.03 -5.96
N ILE A 114 -2.37 -34.47 -7.09
CA ILE A 114 -3.81 -34.66 -7.21
C ILE A 114 -4.12 -36.15 -7.11
N THR A 115 -5.10 -36.49 -6.29
CA THR A 115 -5.57 -37.88 -6.08
C THR A 115 -7.09 -37.91 -6.22
N ASN A 116 -7.59 -38.80 -7.09
CA ASN A 116 -9.00 -39.14 -7.19
C ASN A 116 -9.22 -40.46 -6.46
N GLU A 117 -9.99 -40.45 -5.37
CA GLU A 117 -10.30 -41.68 -4.60
C GLU A 117 -11.21 -42.65 -5.38
N ASP A 118 -12.14 -42.08 -6.15
CA ASP A 118 -13.01 -42.80 -7.03
C ASP A 118 -13.06 -42.15 -8.41
N PRO A 119 -12.21 -42.52 -9.37
CA PRO A 119 -12.11 -41.89 -10.68
C PRO A 119 -13.33 -42.14 -11.58
N THR A 120 -14.30 -42.98 -11.15
CA THR A 120 -15.55 -43.23 -11.87
C THR A 120 -16.66 -42.21 -11.59
N THR A 121 -16.44 -41.29 -10.66
CA THR A 121 -17.42 -40.26 -10.29
C THR A 121 -17.32 -39.03 -11.15
N HIS A 122 -18.46 -38.37 -11.38
CA HIS A 122 -18.51 -37.06 -12.05
C HIS A 122 -18.18 -35.93 -11.11
N PHE A 123 -18.66 -35.98 -9.86
CA PHE A 123 -18.48 -34.86 -8.90
C PHE A 123 -17.22 -35.02 -8.08
N TYR A 124 -16.50 -33.91 -7.87
CA TYR A 124 -15.31 -33.84 -7.02
C TYR A 124 -15.63 -33.94 -5.52
N ILE A 125 -16.85 -33.51 -5.14
CA ILE A 125 -17.39 -33.64 -3.79
C ILE A 125 -18.77 -34.27 -3.89
N ARG A 126 -19.00 -35.39 -3.18
CA ARG A 126 -20.30 -36.06 -3.14
C ARG A 126 -20.48 -36.92 -1.90
N LEU A 127 -21.72 -36.99 -1.42
CA LEU A 127 -22.16 -37.94 -0.38
C LEU A 127 -21.25 -37.90 0.88
N GLY A 128 -20.94 -36.68 1.33
CA GLY A 128 -20.13 -36.43 2.52
C GLY A 128 -18.63 -36.59 2.34
N LYS A 129 -18.15 -36.77 1.08
CA LYS A 129 -16.72 -36.99 0.79
C LYS A 129 -16.19 -36.11 -0.32
N GLN A 130 -15.00 -35.57 -0.10
CA GLN A 130 -14.18 -35.01 -1.17
C GLN A 130 -13.50 -36.16 -1.92
N ASN A 131 -13.80 -36.31 -3.21
CA ASN A 131 -13.23 -37.36 -4.05
C ASN A 131 -11.88 -36.93 -4.63
N GLN A 132 -11.81 -35.74 -5.26
CA GLN A 132 -10.55 -35.20 -5.72
C GLN A 132 -9.87 -34.45 -4.56
N LYS A 133 -8.67 -34.84 -4.20
CA LYS A 133 -7.85 -34.23 -3.14
C LYS A 133 -6.57 -33.69 -3.75
N ASN A 134 -6.22 -32.49 -3.39
CA ASN A 134 -4.92 -31.90 -3.68
C ASN A 134 -4.11 -31.84 -2.38
N THR A 135 -2.88 -32.31 -2.41
CA THR A 135 -1.94 -32.29 -1.27
C THR A 135 -0.62 -31.71 -1.75
N TYR A 136 0.20 -31.24 -0.81
CA TYR A 136 1.50 -30.69 -1.12
C TYR A 136 2.62 -31.22 -0.22
N THR A 137 3.83 -31.15 -0.75
CA THR A 137 5.08 -31.27 -0.02
C THR A 137 5.77 -29.91 0.00
N CYS A 138 6.12 -29.40 1.17
CA CYS A 138 6.96 -28.22 1.31
C CYS A 138 8.37 -28.64 1.71
N LYS A 139 9.36 -28.18 0.95
CA LYS A 139 10.77 -28.42 1.16
C LYS A 139 11.49 -27.08 1.37
N LYS A 140 12.45 -27.05 2.27
CA LYS A 140 13.28 -25.87 2.58
C LYS A 140 14.75 -26.13 2.23
N SER A 141 15.38 -25.15 1.61
CA SER A 141 16.82 -25.08 1.39
C SER A 141 17.40 -23.85 2.03
N THR A 142 18.63 -23.95 2.58
CA THR A 142 19.42 -22.82 3.13
C THR A 142 20.82 -22.72 2.51
N ASP A 143 21.01 -23.36 1.36
CA ASP A 143 22.31 -23.47 0.66
C ASP A 143 22.22 -23.12 -0.83
N GLY A 144 21.30 -22.23 -1.20
CA GLY A 144 21.11 -21.81 -2.59
C GLY A 144 20.40 -22.83 -3.46
N GLY A 145 19.52 -23.66 -2.86
CA GLY A 145 18.75 -24.67 -3.59
C GLY A 145 19.53 -25.94 -3.93
N LYS A 146 20.73 -26.14 -3.36
CA LYS A 146 21.56 -27.34 -3.60
C LYS A 146 21.01 -28.56 -2.88
N THR A 147 20.59 -28.37 -1.65
CA THR A 147 19.95 -29.43 -0.86
C THR A 147 18.60 -28.95 -0.31
N PHE A 148 17.65 -29.86 -0.22
CA PHE A 148 16.31 -29.59 0.29
C PHE A 148 15.94 -30.55 1.41
N THR A 149 15.45 -30.02 2.51
CA THR A 149 14.85 -30.78 3.60
C THR A 149 13.32 -30.65 3.55
N THR A 150 12.60 -31.76 3.59
CA THR A 150 11.13 -31.75 3.66
C THR A 150 10.70 -31.29 5.04
N ILE A 151 9.95 -30.21 5.11
CA ILE A 151 9.41 -29.62 6.36
C ILE A 151 7.91 -29.86 6.52
N ILE A 152 7.17 -30.13 5.43
CA ILE A 152 5.78 -30.59 5.44
C ILE A 152 5.64 -31.71 4.42
N SER A 153 5.04 -32.83 4.83
CA SER A 153 4.64 -33.92 3.94
C SER A 153 3.12 -34.05 3.98
N ASN A 154 2.49 -34.26 2.81
CA ASN A 154 1.04 -34.40 2.68
C ASN A 154 0.26 -33.22 3.29
N GLY A 155 0.75 -31.99 3.10
CA GLY A 155 0.01 -30.78 3.47
C GLY A 155 -1.35 -30.75 2.77
N VAL A 156 -2.35 -30.26 3.46
CA VAL A 156 -3.73 -30.24 2.97
C VAL A 156 -4.00 -28.97 2.16
N VAL A 157 -4.67 -29.12 1.00
CA VAL A 157 -5.23 -28.02 0.22
C VAL A 157 -6.76 -28.09 0.35
N PRO A 158 -7.45 -26.99 0.70
CA PRO A 158 -8.90 -26.97 0.73
C PRO A 158 -9.48 -27.33 -0.67
N PRO A 159 -10.64 -27.97 -0.75
CA PRO A 159 -11.29 -28.20 -2.04
C PRO A 159 -11.66 -26.86 -2.68
N TYR A 160 -11.77 -26.83 -4.02
CA TYR A 160 -12.34 -25.65 -4.68
C TYR A 160 -13.74 -25.32 -4.12
N ASN A 161 -14.08 -24.03 -3.96
CA ASN A 161 -15.35 -23.58 -3.41
C ASN A 161 -16.48 -23.73 -4.44
N VAL A 162 -16.94 -24.97 -4.66
CA VAL A 162 -17.93 -25.31 -5.69
C VAL A 162 -19.28 -24.64 -5.45
N GLY A 163 -19.72 -24.61 -4.18
CA GLY A 163 -21.00 -24.02 -3.79
C GLY A 163 -21.57 -24.62 -2.51
N PRO A 164 -22.64 -24.02 -1.97
CA PRO A 164 -23.16 -24.40 -0.64
C PRO A 164 -23.62 -25.86 -0.54
N ARG A 165 -24.17 -26.44 -1.62
CA ARG A 165 -24.60 -27.83 -1.57
C ARG A 165 -23.41 -28.79 -1.44
N SER A 166 -22.30 -28.51 -2.13
CA SER A 166 -21.10 -29.35 -2.06
C SER A 166 -20.30 -29.13 -0.76
N ILE A 167 -20.30 -27.92 -0.22
CA ILE A 167 -19.50 -27.56 0.95
C ILE A 167 -20.31 -27.68 2.25
N GLN A 168 -21.44 -26.98 2.35
CA GLN A 168 -22.14 -26.78 3.61
C GLN A 168 -23.17 -27.87 3.92
N SER A 169 -23.83 -28.43 2.92
CA SER A 169 -24.90 -29.38 3.13
C SER A 169 -24.42 -30.75 3.59
N ALA A 170 -25.30 -31.51 4.25
CA ALA A 170 -25.03 -32.88 4.70
C ALA A 170 -24.75 -33.87 3.56
N VAL A 171 -25.19 -33.58 2.32
CA VAL A 171 -24.86 -34.40 1.15
C VAL A 171 -23.53 -33.99 0.54
N GLY A 172 -22.96 -32.85 0.94
CA GLY A 172 -21.60 -32.41 0.62
C GLY A 172 -20.63 -32.72 1.75
N LEU A 173 -19.77 -31.78 2.09
CA LEU A 173 -18.77 -31.94 3.17
C LEU A 173 -19.30 -31.64 4.57
N ASN A 174 -20.51 -31.09 4.68
CA ASN A 174 -21.13 -30.65 5.93
C ASN A 174 -20.19 -29.76 6.76
N SER A 175 -19.54 -28.79 6.11
CA SER A 175 -18.54 -27.92 6.71
C SER A 175 -18.74 -26.49 6.24
N ASP A 176 -18.19 -25.54 7.01
CA ASP A 176 -18.02 -24.17 6.60
C ASP A 176 -16.70 -24.03 5.84
N TYR A 177 -16.67 -23.21 4.77
CA TYR A 177 -15.45 -23.05 3.97
C TYR A 177 -14.31 -22.41 4.77
N ASP A 178 -14.62 -21.47 5.67
CA ASP A 178 -13.60 -20.87 6.54
C ASP A 178 -12.93 -21.91 7.45
N LYS A 179 -13.71 -22.93 7.92
CA LYS A 179 -13.15 -24.05 8.67
C LYS A 179 -12.23 -24.93 7.83
N LEU A 180 -12.55 -25.10 6.53
CA LEU A 180 -11.70 -25.84 5.61
C LEU A 180 -10.38 -25.09 5.39
N MET A 181 -10.41 -23.78 5.23
CA MET A 181 -9.21 -22.95 5.13
C MET A 181 -8.38 -23.03 6.41
N GLN A 182 -9.00 -22.85 7.58
CA GLN A 182 -8.30 -22.95 8.86
C GLN A 182 -7.70 -24.34 9.10
N GLY A 183 -8.42 -25.41 8.70
CA GLY A 183 -7.93 -26.78 8.77
C GLY A 183 -6.78 -27.10 7.81
N ALA A 184 -6.57 -26.25 6.81
CA ALA A 184 -5.47 -26.37 5.84
C ALA A 184 -4.20 -25.61 6.28
N ILE A 185 -4.25 -24.84 7.36
CA ILE A 185 -3.04 -24.21 7.91
C ILE A 185 -2.20 -25.26 8.60
N MET A 186 -1.05 -25.57 7.99
CA MET A 186 -0.09 -26.53 8.51
C MET A 186 1.02 -25.83 9.27
N THR A 187 1.53 -26.47 10.32
CA THR A 187 2.77 -26.03 10.98
C THR A 187 3.91 -26.91 10.50
N ALA A 188 4.93 -26.32 9.93
CA ALA A 188 6.13 -27.03 9.49
C ALA A 188 6.94 -27.55 10.69
N SER A 189 7.75 -28.58 10.45
CA SER A 189 8.64 -29.14 11.49
C SER A 189 9.64 -28.13 12.05
N THR A 190 9.89 -27.05 11.32
CA THR A 190 10.78 -25.95 11.65
C THR A 190 10.06 -24.75 12.27
N GLY A 191 8.71 -24.76 12.34
CA GLY A 191 7.91 -23.79 13.08
C GLY A 191 7.15 -22.75 12.24
N GLU A 192 7.40 -22.68 10.93
CA GLU A 192 6.64 -21.82 10.02
C GLU A 192 5.18 -22.32 9.91
N LYS A 193 4.22 -21.41 9.75
CA LYS A 193 2.87 -21.75 9.31
C LYS A 193 2.76 -21.64 7.80
N VAL A 194 2.05 -22.55 7.20
CA VAL A 194 1.88 -22.65 5.75
C VAL A 194 0.40 -22.87 5.44
N PHE A 195 -0.10 -22.09 4.50
CA PHE A 195 -1.39 -22.33 3.84
C PHE A 195 -1.17 -22.44 2.34
N CYS A 196 -1.84 -23.43 1.71
CA CYS A 196 -1.93 -23.53 0.25
C CYS A 196 -3.38 -23.78 -0.12
N GLY A 197 -3.96 -22.98 -1.00
CA GLY A 197 -5.34 -23.18 -1.42
C GLY A 197 -5.91 -22.07 -2.30
N PRO A 198 -7.13 -22.28 -2.81
CA PRO A 198 -7.83 -21.24 -3.53
C PRO A 198 -8.28 -20.14 -2.57
N VAL A 199 -8.15 -18.90 -3.03
CA VAL A 199 -8.55 -17.67 -2.35
C VAL A 199 -9.18 -16.72 -3.35
N ASP A 200 -9.88 -15.69 -2.89
CA ASP A 200 -10.20 -14.53 -3.68
C ASP A 200 -8.92 -13.86 -4.18
N ASP A 201 -8.93 -13.37 -5.41
CA ASP A 201 -7.78 -12.63 -5.93
C ASP A 201 -7.65 -11.29 -5.20
N PRO A 202 -6.61 -11.07 -4.36
CA PRO A 202 -6.51 -9.86 -3.57
C PRO A 202 -6.05 -8.64 -4.38
N PHE A 203 -5.57 -8.81 -5.61
CA PHE A 203 -5.18 -7.72 -6.48
C PHE A 203 -6.41 -7.01 -7.05
N PHE A 204 -6.28 -5.72 -7.30
CA PHE A 204 -7.37 -4.88 -7.77
C PHE A 204 -6.86 -3.82 -8.74
N VAL A 205 -7.49 -3.70 -9.89
CA VAL A 205 -7.13 -2.72 -10.92
C VAL A 205 -8.21 -2.63 -12.01
N ASP A 206 -8.38 -1.44 -12.61
CA ASP A 206 -9.12 -1.29 -13.87
C ASP A 206 -8.23 -1.68 -15.05
N ILE A 207 -8.08 -2.99 -15.25
CA ILE A 207 -7.23 -3.59 -16.30
C ILE A 207 -7.63 -3.05 -17.67
N GLY A 208 -8.94 -3.15 -18.01
CA GLY A 208 -9.43 -2.73 -19.31
C GLY A 208 -9.20 -1.25 -19.60
N GLY A 209 -9.12 -0.40 -18.55
CA GLY A 209 -8.76 1.00 -18.72
C GLY A 209 -7.26 1.20 -18.97
N ILE A 210 -6.42 0.50 -18.24
CA ILE A 210 -4.95 0.63 -18.36
C ILE A 210 -4.46 0.09 -19.69
N GLU A 211 -4.90 -1.10 -20.07
CA GLU A 211 -4.45 -1.77 -21.30
C GLU A 211 -5.01 -1.13 -22.58
N ASP A 212 -6.10 -0.34 -22.49
CA ASP A 212 -6.61 0.48 -23.59
C ASP A 212 -5.81 1.78 -23.74
N LEU A 213 -4.50 1.68 -23.92
CA LEU A 213 -3.56 2.81 -24.06
C LEU A 213 -3.65 3.82 -22.90
N GLY A 214 -3.69 3.35 -21.68
CA GLY A 214 -3.75 4.22 -20.51
C GLY A 214 -5.03 5.06 -20.43
N ASN A 215 -6.14 4.54 -20.95
CA ASN A 215 -7.47 5.13 -20.88
C ASN A 215 -8.09 4.99 -19.48
N VAL A 216 -7.36 5.51 -18.49
CA VAL A 216 -7.73 5.40 -17.08
C VAL A 216 -9.08 6.04 -16.80
N ARG A 217 -9.99 5.30 -16.18
CA ARG A 217 -11.35 5.68 -15.87
C ARG A 217 -11.50 6.05 -14.40
N SER A 218 -11.24 7.27 -14.01
CA SER A 218 -11.51 7.76 -12.64
C SER A 218 -13.02 7.79 -12.30
N ASN A 219 -13.88 7.92 -13.33
CA ASN A 219 -15.33 7.85 -13.22
C ASN A 219 -15.85 6.52 -13.79
N LYS A 220 -16.52 5.71 -13.00
CA LYS A 220 -17.01 4.37 -13.34
C LYS A 220 -15.89 3.38 -13.70
N PRO A 221 -14.89 3.21 -12.83
CA PRO A 221 -13.88 2.19 -13.02
C PRO A 221 -14.52 0.80 -12.98
N VAL A 222 -13.86 -0.15 -13.62
CA VAL A 222 -14.25 -1.55 -13.60
C VAL A 222 -13.06 -2.36 -13.11
N ASP A 223 -13.19 -2.95 -11.92
CA ASP A 223 -12.19 -3.87 -11.43
C ASP A 223 -12.20 -5.15 -12.28
N GLY A 224 -11.10 -5.40 -12.98
CA GLY A 224 -10.94 -6.54 -13.87
C GLY A 224 -10.78 -7.88 -13.16
N LEU A 225 -10.49 -7.86 -11.86
CA LEU A 225 -10.29 -9.07 -11.03
C LEU A 225 -11.46 -9.37 -10.11
N LYS A 226 -12.45 -8.48 -10.11
CA LYS A 226 -13.63 -8.60 -9.27
C LYS A 226 -14.29 -9.98 -9.41
N ARG A 227 -14.47 -10.66 -8.28
CA ARG A 227 -15.06 -12.00 -8.18
C ARG A 227 -14.31 -13.09 -8.94
N LEU A 228 -13.02 -12.92 -9.09
CA LEU A 228 -12.12 -13.97 -9.56
C LEU A 228 -11.35 -14.58 -8.39
N ASN A 229 -10.87 -15.78 -8.58
CA ASN A 229 -10.04 -16.48 -7.60
C ASN A 229 -8.63 -16.71 -8.16
N VAL A 230 -7.70 -16.96 -7.24
CA VAL A 230 -6.35 -17.45 -7.49
C VAL A 230 -6.04 -18.63 -6.57
N HIS A 231 -4.89 -19.27 -6.74
CA HIS A 231 -4.34 -20.22 -5.79
C HIS A 231 -3.16 -19.59 -5.07
N SER A 232 -3.23 -19.57 -3.75
CA SER A 232 -2.25 -18.92 -2.87
C SER A 232 -1.36 -19.91 -2.16
N ILE A 233 -0.07 -19.59 -2.06
CA ILE A 233 0.90 -20.17 -1.13
C ILE A 233 1.28 -19.08 -0.14
N ALA A 234 0.82 -19.19 1.10
CA ALA A 234 1.11 -18.23 2.16
C ALA A 234 1.99 -18.85 3.26
N LEU A 235 2.99 -18.11 3.68
CA LEU A 235 3.95 -18.45 4.74
C LEU A 235 3.88 -17.42 5.87
N ASP A 236 3.84 -17.85 7.11
CA ASP A 236 4.00 -17.02 8.32
C ASP A 236 5.28 -17.49 9.05
N ILE A 237 6.35 -16.70 8.93
CA ILE A 237 7.72 -17.10 9.27
C ILE A 237 8.27 -16.22 10.39
N PRO A 238 8.82 -16.76 11.48
CA PRO A 238 9.55 -15.99 12.48
C PRO A 238 10.69 -15.17 11.86
N ILE A 239 10.77 -13.86 12.18
CA ILE A 239 11.78 -12.95 11.63
C ILE A 239 13.19 -13.45 11.92
N GLU A 240 13.43 -14.05 13.09
CA GLU A 240 14.73 -14.63 13.44
C GLU A 240 15.19 -15.76 12.51
N MET A 241 14.26 -16.40 11.78
CA MET A 241 14.60 -17.41 10.78
C MET A 241 14.97 -16.80 9.41
N LEU A 242 14.58 -15.56 9.18
CA LEU A 242 14.82 -14.80 7.94
C LEU A 242 16.02 -13.86 8.08
N ASN A 243 16.33 -13.42 9.28
CA ASN A 243 17.48 -12.58 9.57
C ASN A 243 18.78 -13.40 9.43
N LYS A 244 19.78 -12.85 8.75
CA LYS A 244 21.07 -13.50 8.48
C LYS A 244 21.77 -13.96 9.76
N GLU A 245 21.73 -13.14 10.82
CA GLU A 245 22.37 -13.41 12.10
C GLU A 245 21.41 -14.06 13.12
N HIS A 246 20.24 -14.51 12.68
CA HIS A 246 19.19 -15.10 13.52
C HIS A 246 18.76 -14.22 14.70
N GLN A 247 18.78 -12.91 14.50
CA GLN A 247 18.39 -11.94 15.50
C GLN A 247 16.87 -11.78 15.57
N LYS A 248 16.36 -11.58 16.79
CA LYS A 248 14.97 -11.20 17.01
C LYS A 248 14.77 -9.74 16.62
N VAL A 249 13.58 -9.40 16.11
CA VAL A 249 13.27 -8.03 15.71
C VAL A 249 13.41 -7.00 16.83
N SER A 250 13.29 -7.42 18.09
CA SER A 250 13.54 -6.56 19.25
C SER A 250 15.01 -6.16 19.45
N GLN A 251 15.92 -6.76 18.71
CA GLN A 251 17.35 -6.44 18.73
C GLN A 251 17.75 -5.42 17.66
N ALA A 252 16.83 -5.07 16.77
CA ALA A 252 17.05 -4.02 15.80
C ALA A 252 17.33 -2.69 16.52
N TRP A 253 18.44 -2.05 16.17
CA TRP A 253 18.84 -0.79 16.80
C TRP A 253 17.96 0.40 16.33
N SER A 254 17.28 0.26 15.18
CA SER A 254 16.39 1.24 14.59
C SER A 254 15.53 0.59 13.52
N ILE A 255 14.48 1.28 13.06
CA ILE A 255 13.72 0.90 11.86
C ILE A 255 14.54 1.00 10.56
N LEU A 256 15.75 1.50 10.63
CA LEU A 256 16.68 1.62 9.50
C LEU A 256 17.82 0.58 9.56
N ASP A 257 17.72 -0.38 10.46
CA ASP A 257 18.74 -1.41 10.66
C ASP A 257 18.90 -2.27 9.39
N PRO A 258 20.07 -2.28 8.74
CA PRO A 258 20.29 -3.03 7.52
C PRO A 258 20.30 -4.55 7.72
N ASP A 259 20.52 -5.03 8.95
CA ASP A 259 20.58 -6.46 9.24
C ASP A 259 19.19 -7.13 9.18
N PHE A 260 18.12 -6.31 9.14
CA PHE A 260 16.75 -6.76 9.05
C PHE A 260 16.15 -6.61 7.65
N ILE A 261 16.97 -6.47 6.61
CA ILE A 261 16.49 -6.33 5.23
C ILE A 261 16.56 -7.67 4.52
N ILE A 262 15.45 -8.05 3.90
CA ILE A 262 15.37 -9.20 3.00
C ILE A 262 14.82 -8.80 1.64
N GLY A 263 15.16 -9.58 0.60
CA GLY A 263 14.53 -9.53 -0.71
C GLY A 263 13.73 -10.81 -0.94
N VAL A 264 12.52 -10.69 -1.47
CA VAL A 264 11.61 -11.81 -1.73
C VAL A 264 11.19 -11.81 -3.18
N TRP A 265 11.18 -12.97 -3.82
CA TRP A 265 10.62 -13.18 -5.13
C TRP A 265 10.08 -14.60 -5.24
N ALA A 266 9.23 -14.87 -6.22
CA ALA A 266 8.66 -16.19 -6.44
C ALA A 266 8.87 -16.63 -7.88
N SER A 267 8.83 -17.95 -8.11
CA SER A 267 8.94 -18.51 -9.44
C SER A 267 8.14 -19.81 -9.58
N ALA A 268 7.84 -20.17 -10.83
CA ALA A 268 7.38 -21.49 -11.18
C ALA A 268 8.31 -22.10 -12.22
N SER A 269 8.58 -23.39 -12.07
CA SER A 269 9.45 -24.15 -12.98
C SER A 269 8.75 -25.41 -13.47
N ARG A 270 8.91 -25.68 -14.75
CA ARG A 270 8.42 -26.89 -15.43
C ARG A 270 9.55 -27.85 -15.74
N ARG A 271 9.21 -29.15 -15.85
CA ARG A 271 10.15 -30.12 -16.43
C ARG A 271 10.41 -29.76 -17.89
N LYS A 272 11.67 -29.88 -18.30
CA LYS A 272 12.17 -29.45 -19.62
C LYS A 272 11.45 -30.13 -20.80
N ILE A 273 10.98 -31.36 -20.62
CA ILE A 273 10.36 -32.17 -21.67
C ILE A 273 8.98 -32.57 -21.20
N MET A 274 7.98 -32.38 -22.06
CA MET A 274 6.62 -32.87 -21.90
C MET A 274 6.25 -33.72 -23.11
N VAL A 275 5.95 -35.01 -22.88
CA VAL A 275 5.57 -35.95 -23.91
C VAL A 275 4.10 -36.36 -23.73
N ARG A 276 3.29 -36.08 -24.75
CA ARG A 276 1.89 -36.54 -24.80
C ARG A 276 1.81 -37.89 -25.46
N GLU A 277 1.25 -38.90 -24.76
CA GLU A 277 1.03 -40.24 -25.26
C GLU A 277 -0.37 -40.38 -25.88
N SER A 278 -0.55 -41.27 -26.79
CA SER A 278 -1.83 -41.55 -27.47
C SER A 278 -2.96 -42.03 -26.55
N ASN A 279 -2.62 -42.50 -25.33
CA ASN A 279 -3.55 -42.94 -24.30
C ASN A 279 -4.04 -41.80 -23.40
N GLY A 280 -3.70 -40.55 -23.75
CA GLY A 280 -4.04 -39.35 -22.97
C GLY A 280 -3.11 -39.08 -21.77
N LYS A 281 -2.09 -39.89 -21.53
CA LYS A 281 -1.11 -39.66 -20.49
C LYS A 281 -0.06 -38.63 -20.92
N ILE A 282 0.47 -37.92 -19.96
CA ILE A 282 1.55 -36.96 -20.15
C ILE A 282 2.72 -37.38 -19.26
N LYS A 283 3.90 -37.48 -19.86
CA LYS A 283 5.17 -37.70 -19.16
C LYS A 283 5.93 -36.39 -19.09
N HIS A 284 6.50 -36.11 -17.93
CA HIS A 284 7.34 -34.95 -17.67
C HIS A 284 8.74 -35.44 -17.30
N GLU A 285 9.76 -35.02 -18.05
CA GLU A 285 11.14 -35.51 -17.93
C GLU A 285 12.15 -34.38 -17.96
N GLY A 286 13.37 -34.65 -17.51
CA GLY A 286 14.47 -33.72 -17.48
C GLY A 286 14.48 -32.84 -16.20
N GLU A 287 15.37 -31.89 -16.17
CA GLU A 287 15.52 -30.92 -15.12
C GLU A 287 14.35 -29.89 -15.09
N TYR A 288 14.19 -29.18 -14.00
CA TYR A 288 13.27 -28.06 -13.92
C TYR A 288 13.86 -26.83 -14.64
N VAL A 289 13.03 -26.13 -15.39
CA VAL A 289 13.33 -24.88 -16.09
C VAL A 289 12.31 -23.85 -15.65
N GLN A 290 12.80 -22.70 -15.20
CA GLN A 290 11.95 -21.57 -14.78
C GLN A 290 11.14 -21.06 -15.99
N VAL A 291 9.85 -20.86 -15.80
CA VAL A 291 8.91 -20.40 -16.86
C VAL A 291 8.10 -19.18 -16.43
N SER A 292 8.11 -18.85 -15.14
CA SER A 292 7.47 -17.67 -14.59
C SER A 292 8.24 -17.19 -13.37
N ARG A 293 8.28 -15.87 -13.14
CA ARG A 293 8.78 -15.26 -11.93
C ARG A 293 8.10 -13.91 -11.65
N LEU A 294 8.08 -13.54 -10.39
CA LEU A 294 7.67 -12.23 -9.93
C LEU A 294 8.47 -11.82 -8.69
N GLY A 295 8.99 -10.61 -8.69
CA GLY A 295 9.58 -9.94 -7.53
C GLY A 295 8.77 -8.67 -7.20
N MET A 296 9.15 -7.54 -7.80
CA MET A 296 8.36 -6.32 -7.73
C MET A 296 7.10 -6.45 -8.58
N PRO A 297 5.95 -5.95 -8.12
CA PRO A 297 4.71 -5.99 -8.91
C PRO A 297 4.87 -5.22 -10.22
N LEU A 298 4.07 -5.55 -11.20
CA LEU A 298 3.93 -4.87 -12.50
C LEU A 298 5.21 -4.77 -13.35
N THR A 299 6.32 -5.40 -12.94
CA THR A 299 7.60 -5.33 -13.67
C THR A 299 7.45 -5.91 -15.08
N ASN A 300 6.98 -7.15 -15.19
CA ASN A 300 6.87 -7.82 -16.49
C ASN A 300 5.64 -7.36 -17.28
N GLU A 301 4.67 -6.74 -16.63
CA GLU A 301 3.42 -6.29 -17.23
C GLU A 301 3.59 -4.96 -17.98
N VAL A 302 4.21 -3.96 -17.34
CA VAL A 302 4.25 -2.59 -17.86
C VAL A 302 5.66 -2.03 -18.11
N ILE A 303 6.72 -2.65 -17.57
CA ILE A 303 8.10 -2.18 -17.73
C ILE A 303 8.82 -2.98 -18.82
N ILE A 304 8.74 -4.31 -18.77
CA ILE A 304 9.42 -5.18 -19.75
C ILE A 304 8.62 -5.22 -21.05
N PRO A 305 9.25 -4.88 -22.21
CA PRO A 305 8.53 -4.86 -23.48
C PRO A 305 8.15 -6.26 -23.95
N ILE A 306 7.09 -6.35 -24.74
CA ILE A 306 6.46 -7.61 -25.18
C ILE A 306 7.46 -8.62 -25.79
N GLY A 307 8.46 -8.16 -26.51
CA GLY A 307 9.47 -9.02 -27.11
C GLY A 307 10.51 -9.59 -26.12
N LYS A 308 10.47 -9.18 -24.84
CA LYS A 308 11.42 -9.59 -23.80
C LYS A 308 10.76 -10.27 -22.59
N LYS A 309 9.44 -10.31 -22.53
CA LYS A 309 8.67 -10.82 -21.39
C LYS A 309 8.95 -12.30 -21.08
N ASP A 310 9.02 -13.15 -22.10
CA ASP A 310 9.34 -14.57 -21.92
C ASP A 310 10.80 -14.79 -21.50
N GLU A 311 11.74 -13.98 -22.02
CA GLU A 311 13.13 -14.01 -21.59
C GLU A 311 13.24 -13.58 -20.12
N TRP A 312 12.54 -12.53 -19.72
CA TRP A 312 12.46 -12.08 -18.32
C TRP A 312 11.98 -13.21 -17.39
N ASN A 313 10.90 -13.89 -17.73
CA ASN A 313 10.37 -15.02 -16.96
C ASN A 313 11.33 -16.21 -16.83
N SER A 314 12.18 -16.42 -17.83
CA SER A 314 13.13 -17.55 -17.86
C SER A 314 14.41 -17.29 -17.06
N VAL A 315 14.71 -16.03 -16.73
CA VAL A 315 15.94 -15.65 -16.03
C VAL A 315 15.66 -15.52 -14.52
N SER A 316 16.55 -16.07 -13.72
CA SER A 316 16.51 -15.89 -12.24
C SER A 316 16.87 -14.46 -11.88
N SER A 317 16.24 -13.92 -10.82
CA SER A 317 16.47 -12.55 -10.35
C SER A 317 17.96 -12.21 -10.17
N ASN A 318 18.73 -13.10 -9.62
CA ASN A 318 20.18 -12.89 -9.39
C ASN A 318 21.04 -12.93 -10.68
N LYS A 319 20.41 -13.13 -11.85
CA LYS A 319 21.05 -13.13 -13.17
C LYS A 319 20.49 -12.04 -14.06
N ASP A 320 19.74 -11.10 -13.53
CA ASP A 320 19.22 -9.96 -14.29
C ASP A 320 20.39 -9.27 -15.00
N SER A 321 20.24 -9.10 -16.30
CA SER A 321 21.30 -8.58 -17.15
C SER A 321 21.14 -7.09 -17.36
N LYS A 322 22.23 -6.45 -17.81
CA LYS A 322 22.21 -5.06 -18.26
C LYS A 322 21.21 -4.82 -19.41
N ASP A 323 20.81 -5.87 -20.12
CA ASP A 323 19.87 -5.77 -21.23
C ASP A 323 18.45 -5.37 -20.79
N PHE A 324 18.13 -5.56 -19.51
CA PHE A 324 16.83 -5.15 -18.94
C PHE A 324 16.89 -3.78 -18.24
N GLU A 325 18.06 -3.33 -17.76
CA GLU A 325 18.18 -2.09 -16.97
C GLU A 325 17.63 -0.88 -17.72
N GLN A 326 17.82 -0.80 -19.06
CA GLN A 326 17.34 0.29 -19.90
C GLN A 326 15.81 0.50 -19.83
N TYR A 327 15.04 -0.55 -19.51
CA TYR A 327 13.57 -0.43 -19.41
C TYR A 327 13.14 0.23 -18.12
N PHE A 328 13.94 0.13 -17.06
CA PHE A 328 13.71 0.83 -15.80
C PHE A 328 14.21 2.28 -15.85
N THR A 329 15.33 2.51 -16.53
CA THR A 329 15.95 3.85 -16.63
C THR A 329 15.30 4.73 -17.68
N ASN A 330 14.62 4.15 -18.66
CA ASN A 330 13.83 4.81 -19.70
C ASN A 330 12.49 4.07 -19.89
N PRO A 331 11.59 4.02 -18.88
CA PRO A 331 10.35 3.25 -19.00
C PRO A 331 9.46 3.80 -20.12
N GLU A 332 8.90 2.92 -20.95
CA GLU A 332 7.98 3.32 -22.02
C GLU A 332 6.80 4.13 -21.48
N LEU A 333 6.30 3.77 -20.32
CA LEU A 333 5.17 4.42 -19.66
C LEU A 333 5.40 5.93 -19.44
N ALA A 334 6.66 6.35 -19.23
CA ALA A 334 7.04 7.76 -19.11
C ALA A 334 6.80 8.56 -20.40
N LEU A 335 6.81 7.92 -21.56
CA LEU A 335 6.53 8.59 -22.85
C LEU A 335 5.06 9.03 -22.96
N TYR A 336 4.16 8.30 -22.30
CA TYR A 336 2.71 8.65 -22.23
C TYR A 336 2.41 9.73 -21.19
N MET A 337 3.39 10.07 -20.36
CA MET A 337 3.34 11.18 -19.40
C MET A 337 4.12 12.41 -19.86
N ASP A 338 4.71 12.39 -21.05
CA ASP A 338 5.51 13.48 -21.63
C ASP A 338 4.77 14.12 -22.82
N ASP A 339 4.38 15.40 -22.68
CA ASP A 339 3.67 16.16 -23.71
C ASP A 339 4.49 16.38 -25.01
N SER A 340 5.81 16.29 -24.91
CA SER A 340 6.69 16.34 -26.10
C SER A 340 6.76 15.01 -26.84
N LYS A 341 6.20 13.95 -26.29
CA LYS A 341 6.11 12.59 -26.84
C LYS A 341 4.63 12.22 -27.05
N PHE A 342 4.10 11.26 -26.30
CA PHE A 342 2.75 10.72 -26.49
C PHE A 342 1.71 11.24 -25.47
N GLY A 343 2.11 12.08 -24.51
CA GLY A 343 1.26 12.52 -23.42
C GLY A 343 -0.08 13.13 -23.85
N LYS A 344 -0.10 13.89 -24.97
CA LYS A 344 -1.33 14.48 -25.51
C LYS A 344 -2.32 13.43 -26.02
N ALA A 345 -1.85 12.26 -26.43
CA ALA A 345 -2.69 11.17 -26.91
C ALA A 345 -3.32 10.37 -25.76
N VAL A 346 -2.83 10.51 -24.53
CA VAL A 346 -3.25 9.74 -23.35
C VAL A 346 -3.77 10.67 -22.25
N PRO A 347 -4.98 11.23 -22.40
CA PRO A 347 -5.51 12.22 -21.46
C PRO A 347 -5.77 11.62 -20.06
N GLY A 348 -5.99 10.31 -19.93
CA GLY A 348 -6.17 9.63 -18.65
C GLY A 348 -4.96 9.77 -17.71
N LEU A 349 -3.75 9.89 -18.26
CA LEU A 349 -2.52 10.10 -17.52
C LEU A 349 -2.11 11.59 -17.40
N ALA A 350 -2.97 12.52 -17.81
CA ALA A 350 -2.66 13.95 -17.76
C ALA A 350 -2.24 14.47 -16.36
N PRO A 351 -2.82 14.00 -15.23
CA PRO A 351 -2.38 14.40 -13.91
C PRO A 351 -0.96 13.96 -13.56
N LEU A 352 -0.46 12.92 -14.23
CA LEU A 352 0.85 12.30 -13.99
C LEU A 352 1.94 12.77 -14.97
N ARG A 353 1.67 13.78 -15.78
CA ARG A 353 2.63 14.23 -16.80
C ARG A 353 3.94 14.69 -16.20
N ILE A 354 5.04 14.18 -16.74
CA ILE A 354 6.38 14.64 -16.44
C ILE A 354 6.56 16.02 -17.08
N GLN A 355 6.79 17.03 -16.24
CA GLN A 355 7.05 18.39 -16.64
C GLN A 355 8.54 18.65 -16.48
N THR A 356 9.32 18.80 -17.57
CA THR A 356 10.75 19.09 -17.47
C THR A 356 11.05 20.33 -16.66
N LYS A 357 10.24 21.37 -16.83
CA LYS A 357 10.35 22.61 -16.03
C LYS A 357 9.99 22.39 -14.57
N SER A 358 9.02 21.52 -14.27
CA SER A 358 8.61 21.23 -12.89
C SER A 358 9.57 20.31 -12.15
N LEU A 359 10.55 19.70 -12.82
CA LEU A 359 11.62 18.92 -12.19
C LEU A 359 12.92 19.73 -12.04
N GLY A 360 12.84 21.03 -12.15
CA GLY A 360 13.94 21.96 -11.96
C GLY A 360 14.93 21.94 -13.12
N LYS A 361 16.21 22.10 -12.80
CA LYS A 361 17.29 22.17 -13.79
C LYS A 361 17.68 20.84 -14.42
N TYR A 362 17.15 19.74 -13.92
CA TYR A 362 17.49 18.39 -14.39
C TYR A 362 16.37 17.85 -15.26
N ASP A 363 16.71 17.28 -16.39
CA ASP A 363 15.78 16.66 -17.31
C ASP A 363 15.71 15.14 -17.06
N PHE A 364 14.58 14.67 -16.56
CA PHE A 364 14.34 13.25 -16.26
C PHE A 364 13.48 12.54 -17.32
N ARG A 365 13.25 13.16 -18.46
CA ARG A 365 12.56 12.51 -19.59
C ARG A 365 13.45 11.45 -20.21
N ASN A 366 12.85 10.45 -20.82
CA ASN A 366 13.54 9.37 -21.50
C ASN A 366 14.60 9.90 -22.49
N GLY A 367 15.80 9.36 -22.42
CA GLY A 367 16.93 9.76 -23.23
C GLY A 367 17.62 11.05 -22.83
N ALA A 368 17.20 11.68 -21.72
CA ALA A 368 17.90 12.81 -21.11
C ALA A 368 18.89 12.35 -20.02
N ASP A 369 19.66 13.30 -19.48
CA ASP A 369 20.80 12.97 -18.61
C ASP A 369 20.45 12.88 -17.12
N GLY A 370 19.25 13.30 -16.70
CA GLY A 370 18.90 13.31 -15.27
C GLY A 370 19.96 14.01 -14.41
N LEU A 371 20.57 13.24 -13.49
CA LEU A 371 21.67 13.73 -12.64
C LEU A 371 23.07 13.35 -13.13
N TYR A 372 23.24 12.85 -14.35
CA TYR A 372 24.53 12.39 -14.87
C TYR A 372 25.66 13.42 -14.76
N SER A 373 25.36 14.71 -14.92
CA SER A 373 26.33 15.81 -14.76
C SER A 373 26.97 15.88 -13.36
N LEU A 374 26.45 15.14 -12.40
CA LEU A 374 27.01 15.01 -11.04
C LEU A 374 28.01 13.84 -10.92
N LEU A 375 28.21 13.02 -11.94
CA LEU A 375 29.16 11.93 -11.89
C LEU A 375 30.59 12.46 -11.65
N GLY A 376 31.23 11.97 -10.57
CA GLY A 376 32.55 12.42 -10.16
C GLY A 376 32.61 13.84 -9.56
N ASN A 377 31.49 14.54 -9.40
CA ASN A 377 31.47 15.86 -8.79
C ASN A 377 31.81 15.77 -7.28
N PRO A 378 32.75 16.60 -6.78
CA PRO A 378 33.10 16.61 -5.34
C PRO A 378 31.92 16.81 -4.38
N ALA A 379 30.82 17.45 -4.83
CA ALA A 379 29.61 17.64 -4.04
C ALA A 379 28.87 16.33 -3.73
N THR A 380 29.11 15.27 -4.46
CA THR A 380 28.51 13.93 -4.23
C THR A 380 29.25 13.12 -3.15
N LYS A 381 30.40 13.58 -2.70
CA LYS A 381 31.22 12.85 -1.71
C LYS A 381 30.43 12.55 -0.42
N GLY A 382 30.44 11.28 -0.03
CA GLY A 382 29.71 10.81 1.14
C GLY A 382 28.20 10.65 0.96
N THR A 383 27.70 10.82 -0.25
CA THR A 383 26.32 10.51 -0.63
C THR A 383 26.23 9.18 -1.38
N ALA A 384 25.04 8.66 -1.63
CA ALA A 384 24.87 7.48 -2.48
C ALA A 384 25.39 7.71 -3.92
N LEU A 385 25.48 8.96 -4.36
CA LEU A 385 25.98 9.36 -5.69
C LEU A 385 27.51 9.48 -5.77
N ASP A 386 28.24 9.23 -4.68
CA ASP A 386 29.70 9.16 -4.68
C ASP A 386 30.14 7.96 -5.56
N THR A 387 31.05 8.19 -6.49
CA THR A 387 31.59 7.12 -7.36
C THR A 387 32.31 6.01 -6.59
N LYS A 388 32.74 6.27 -5.35
CA LYS A 388 33.27 5.26 -4.43
C LYS A 388 32.19 4.40 -3.78
N LEU A 389 30.93 4.79 -3.88
CA LEU A 389 29.76 4.05 -3.40
C LEU A 389 28.94 3.54 -4.58
N PHE A 390 27.84 4.22 -4.92
CA PHE A 390 26.90 3.77 -5.96
C PHE A 390 26.79 4.73 -7.14
N GLY A 391 27.60 5.81 -7.18
CA GLY A 391 27.49 6.86 -8.19
C GLY A 391 27.58 6.34 -9.63
N ASN A 392 28.46 5.38 -9.91
CA ASN A 392 28.59 4.78 -11.24
C ASN A 392 27.34 3.96 -11.66
N TYR A 393 26.54 3.51 -10.71
CA TYR A 393 25.30 2.77 -10.93
C TYR A 393 24.09 3.72 -11.07
N LEU A 394 24.06 4.77 -10.26
CA LEU A 394 22.94 5.69 -10.13
C LEU A 394 23.01 6.89 -11.09
N LEU A 395 24.19 7.22 -11.63
CA LEU A 395 24.43 8.36 -12.50
C LEU A 395 24.89 7.86 -13.87
N ARG A 396 23.94 7.61 -14.77
CA ARG A 396 24.17 7.03 -16.08
C ARG A 396 23.83 8.00 -17.19
N ASP A 397 24.65 8.00 -18.24
CA ASP A 397 24.46 8.79 -19.44
C ASP A 397 23.23 8.33 -20.23
N ASN A 398 22.35 9.26 -20.61
CA ASN A 398 21.09 8.98 -21.31
C ASN A 398 20.12 8.02 -20.55
N GLU A 399 20.33 7.81 -19.25
CA GLU A 399 19.53 6.95 -18.40
C GLU A 399 19.00 7.71 -17.15
N PRO A 400 18.08 8.69 -17.33
CA PRO A 400 17.75 9.69 -16.31
C PRO A 400 17.15 9.11 -15.03
N ARG A 401 16.42 7.98 -15.15
CA ARG A 401 15.73 7.35 -14.05
C ARG A 401 16.57 6.27 -13.34
N SER A 402 17.87 6.20 -13.66
CA SER A 402 18.85 5.36 -12.92
C SER A 402 18.98 5.79 -11.46
N VAL A 403 18.67 7.04 -11.14
CA VAL A 403 18.78 7.59 -9.78
C VAL A 403 17.59 7.23 -8.89
N ASP A 404 16.40 7.01 -9.45
CA ASP A 404 15.18 6.75 -8.63
C ASP A 404 14.47 5.42 -8.96
N LEU A 405 14.08 5.16 -10.19
CA LEU A 405 13.35 3.93 -10.53
C LEU A 405 14.24 2.69 -10.46
N LEU A 406 15.44 2.75 -11.03
CA LEU A 406 16.33 1.60 -11.05
C LEU A 406 16.63 1.04 -9.63
N PRO A 407 17.00 1.85 -8.62
CA PRO A 407 17.22 1.32 -7.28
C PRO A 407 15.95 0.77 -6.61
N ILE A 408 14.78 1.36 -6.85
CA ILE A 408 13.52 0.85 -6.27
C ILE A 408 13.31 -0.62 -6.66
N PHE A 409 13.51 -0.95 -7.93
CA PHE A 409 13.29 -2.30 -8.45
C PHE A 409 14.46 -3.25 -8.17
N MET A 410 15.71 -2.77 -8.28
CA MET A 410 16.88 -3.64 -8.43
C MET A 410 17.78 -3.78 -7.21
N THR A 411 17.79 -2.81 -6.28
CA THR A 411 18.70 -2.85 -5.11
C THR A 411 18.05 -2.47 -3.79
N GLY A 412 16.87 -1.85 -3.84
CA GLY A 412 16.32 -1.09 -2.71
C GLY A 412 17.01 0.26 -2.53
N VAL A 413 16.49 1.08 -1.63
CA VAL A 413 16.87 2.46 -1.40
C VAL A 413 17.64 2.60 -0.08
N PRO A 414 18.89 3.10 -0.08
CA PRO A 414 19.66 3.30 1.13
C PRO A 414 19.24 4.57 1.87
N ASN A 415 19.38 4.57 3.20
CA ASN A 415 19.20 5.79 4.01
C ASN A 415 20.45 6.71 3.92
N LEU A 416 20.76 7.18 2.72
CA LEU A 416 21.87 8.11 2.42
C LEU A 416 21.36 9.27 1.57
N PRO A 417 21.97 10.46 1.64
CA PRO A 417 21.69 11.50 0.64
C PRO A 417 21.94 10.95 -0.79
N PRO A 418 21.11 11.25 -1.77
CA PRO A 418 19.94 12.13 -1.76
C PRO A 418 18.64 11.50 -1.24
N TYR A 419 18.58 10.20 -0.95
CA TYR A 419 17.36 9.42 -0.65
C TYR A 419 16.70 9.73 0.70
N GLN A 420 17.24 10.67 1.44
CA GLN A 420 16.58 11.23 2.62
C GLN A 420 15.59 12.31 2.19
N LEU A 421 14.46 12.45 2.93
CA LEU A 421 13.44 13.45 2.62
C LEU A 421 14.00 14.87 2.62
N ALA A 422 13.43 15.72 1.78
CA ALA A 422 13.83 17.11 1.60
C ALA A 422 13.76 17.95 2.89
N THR A 423 12.96 17.52 3.88
CA THR A 423 12.86 18.20 5.17
C THR A 423 14.23 18.33 5.85
N GLY A 424 14.60 19.56 6.16
CA GLY A 424 15.87 19.88 6.85
C GLY A 424 17.12 19.80 5.98
N LYS A 425 17.00 19.60 4.68
CA LYS A 425 18.13 19.76 3.76
C LYS A 425 18.59 21.21 3.76
N LYS A 426 19.87 21.37 4.03
CA LYS A 426 20.47 22.72 4.09
C LYS A 426 20.33 23.43 2.74
N ASP A 427 19.82 24.66 2.78
CA ASP A 427 19.66 25.55 1.62
C ASP A 427 18.89 24.92 0.44
N GLY A 428 18.03 23.93 0.71
CA GLY A 428 17.31 23.21 -0.34
C GLY A 428 18.22 22.35 -1.25
N ASN A 429 19.46 22.09 -0.84
CA ASN A 429 20.40 21.27 -1.60
C ASN A 429 19.97 19.79 -1.56
N PRO A 430 19.59 19.18 -2.69
CA PRO A 430 19.14 17.78 -2.73
C PRO A 430 20.23 16.79 -2.28
N LEU A 431 21.50 17.14 -2.40
CA LEU A 431 22.64 16.32 -1.98
C LEU A 431 22.97 16.45 -0.49
N ALA A 432 22.35 17.41 0.22
CA ALA A 432 22.54 17.54 1.64
C ALA A 432 21.81 16.42 2.41
N ALA A 433 22.27 16.13 3.61
CA ALA A 433 21.56 15.24 4.53
C ALA A 433 20.19 15.85 4.88
N GLY A 434 19.17 15.05 4.74
CA GLY A 434 17.79 15.40 5.06
C GLY A 434 17.26 14.57 6.23
N LYS A 435 15.94 14.47 6.32
CA LYS A 435 15.30 13.59 7.30
C LYS A 435 15.55 12.12 6.92
N PRO A 436 16.09 11.29 7.81
CA PRO A 436 16.12 9.84 7.63
C PRO A 436 14.72 9.31 7.31
N PHE A 437 14.61 8.41 6.35
CA PHE A 437 13.30 7.96 5.88
C PHE A 437 13.24 6.44 5.79
N ILE A 438 13.74 5.87 4.69
CA ILE A 438 13.71 4.43 4.44
C ILE A 438 15.13 3.85 4.42
N ASN A 439 15.26 2.59 4.78
CA ASN A 439 16.37 1.74 4.45
C ASN A 439 15.85 0.34 4.14
N ASN A 440 15.60 0.05 2.88
CA ASN A 440 15.35 -1.31 2.38
C ASN A 440 16.44 -1.76 1.39
N PHE A 441 17.61 -1.15 1.49
CA PHE A 441 18.73 -1.38 0.61
C PHE A 441 19.41 -2.72 0.89
N LEU A 442 19.30 -3.64 -0.07
CA LEU A 442 20.04 -4.89 -0.13
C LEU A 442 20.84 -4.88 -1.43
N PRO A 443 22.16 -4.64 -1.39
CA PRO A 443 23.01 -4.39 -2.56
C PRO A 443 23.30 -5.67 -3.37
N THR A 444 22.28 -6.48 -3.58
CA THR A 444 22.26 -7.56 -4.54
C THR A 444 21.41 -7.11 -5.71
N PHE A 445 21.97 -7.02 -6.90
CA PHE A 445 21.24 -6.62 -8.09
C PHE A 445 20.24 -7.69 -8.47
N GLY A 446 19.01 -7.29 -8.73
CA GLY A 446 17.95 -8.16 -9.21
C GLY A 446 16.56 -7.73 -8.74
N ASP A 447 15.56 -8.08 -9.51
CA ASP A 447 14.14 -7.83 -9.23
C ASP A 447 13.67 -8.65 -8.02
N MET A 448 13.42 -7.97 -6.92
CA MET A 448 12.95 -8.55 -5.65
C MET A 448 12.11 -7.53 -4.90
N LEU A 449 11.08 -7.98 -4.24
CA LEU A 449 10.33 -7.20 -3.26
C LEU A 449 11.16 -7.08 -1.98
N ARG A 450 11.79 -5.94 -1.75
CA ARG A 450 12.65 -5.70 -0.57
C ARG A 450 11.85 -5.16 0.58
N VAL A 451 12.10 -5.71 1.77
CA VAL A 451 11.41 -5.29 2.99
C VAL A 451 12.37 -5.22 4.16
N ASN A 452 12.31 -4.13 4.90
CA ASN A 452 12.96 -4.01 6.20
C ASN A 452 12.01 -4.51 7.29
N MET A 453 12.29 -5.69 7.81
CA MET A 453 11.46 -6.39 8.79
C MET A 453 11.39 -5.69 10.15
N SER A 454 12.28 -4.73 10.43
CA SER A 454 12.25 -3.95 11.67
C SER A 454 11.20 -2.83 11.65
N THR A 455 10.70 -2.46 10.48
CA THR A 455 9.69 -1.42 10.32
C THR A 455 8.38 -1.80 11.05
N PRO A 456 7.81 -0.91 11.88
CA PRO A 456 6.55 -1.17 12.56
C PRO A 456 5.37 -1.30 11.59
N VAL A 457 4.43 -2.13 11.97
CA VAL A 457 3.17 -2.33 11.22
C VAL A 457 2.24 -1.15 11.44
N THR A 458 1.70 -0.60 10.35
CA THR A 458 0.52 0.27 10.37
C THR A 458 -0.70 -0.59 10.06
N THR A 459 -1.51 -0.86 11.08
CA THR A 459 -2.67 -1.75 10.89
C THR A 459 -3.78 -1.07 10.10
N ARG A 460 -4.56 -1.84 9.36
CA ARG A 460 -5.70 -1.32 8.56
C ARG A 460 -6.77 -0.62 9.38
N GLU A 461 -6.85 -0.89 10.66
CA GLU A 461 -7.76 -0.24 11.61
C GLU A 461 -7.23 1.12 12.09
N SER A 462 -5.98 1.44 11.81
CA SER A 462 -5.39 2.75 12.16
C SER A 462 -6.04 3.86 11.32
N PRO A 463 -6.38 5.00 11.92
CA PRO A 463 -6.86 6.17 11.18
C PRO A 463 -5.80 6.76 10.22
N ASP A 464 -4.53 6.46 10.44
CA ASP A 464 -3.41 6.89 9.59
C ASP A 464 -3.05 5.86 8.50
N PHE A 465 -3.78 4.73 8.42
CA PHE A 465 -3.54 3.73 7.37
C PHE A 465 -3.85 4.28 5.98
N SER A 466 -2.99 3.96 5.02
CA SER A 466 -3.20 4.30 3.61
C SER A 466 -2.67 3.19 2.72
N SER A 467 -3.41 2.87 1.66
CA SER A 467 -2.98 1.97 0.59
C SER A 467 -1.87 2.56 -0.30
N LEU A 468 -1.51 3.82 -0.10
CA LEU A 468 -0.42 4.47 -0.84
C LEU A 468 0.98 4.24 -0.24
N GLY A 469 1.11 3.37 0.76
CA GLY A 469 2.39 2.92 1.28
C GLY A 469 3.40 4.05 1.54
N LEU A 470 4.61 3.91 1.00
CA LEU A 470 5.68 4.90 1.19
C LEU A 470 5.39 6.27 0.57
N VAL A 471 4.50 6.40 -0.42
CA VAL A 471 4.10 7.72 -0.95
C VAL A 471 3.39 8.52 0.15
N GLN A 472 2.43 7.91 0.84
CA GLN A 472 1.76 8.55 1.97
C GLN A 472 2.72 8.83 3.13
N ALA A 473 3.60 7.89 3.45
CA ALA A 473 4.61 8.08 4.49
C ALA A 473 5.55 9.26 4.16
N ALA A 474 5.96 9.43 2.89
CA ALA A 474 6.77 10.55 2.45
C ALA A 474 6.02 11.89 2.58
N VAL A 475 4.74 11.93 2.19
CA VAL A 475 3.91 13.12 2.36
C VAL A 475 3.82 13.50 3.85
N LEU A 476 3.53 12.55 4.74
CA LEU A 476 3.50 12.79 6.19
C LEU A 476 4.86 13.24 6.72
N GLY A 477 5.95 12.59 6.27
CA GLY A 477 7.31 12.95 6.67
C GLY A 477 7.76 14.34 6.23
N LEU A 478 7.18 14.87 5.14
CA LEU A 478 7.47 16.21 4.61
C LEU A 478 6.57 17.28 5.21
N THR A 479 5.29 16.99 5.42
CA THR A 479 4.27 17.99 5.66
C THR A 479 3.68 17.97 7.06
N ASP A 480 3.60 16.79 7.71
CA ASP A 480 2.95 16.65 9.01
C ASP A 480 3.91 17.05 10.14
N PRO A 481 3.54 18.04 10.98
CA PRO A 481 4.37 18.47 12.10
C PRO A 481 4.74 17.36 13.09
N ARG A 482 3.94 16.31 13.21
CA ARG A 482 4.26 15.15 14.05
C ARG A 482 5.51 14.40 13.57
N TYR A 483 5.80 14.44 12.26
CA TYR A 483 6.80 13.60 11.63
C TYR A 483 7.87 14.35 10.85
N ASN A 484 7.72 15.65 10.54
CA ASN A 484 8.60 16.36 9.60
C ASN A 484 9.95 16.78 10.19
N LYS A 485 10.28 16.45 11.44
CA LYS A 485 11.53 16.85 12.11
C LYS A 485 12.72 16.00 11.65
N THR A 486 13.87 16.66 11.41
CA THR A 486 15.06 16.03 10.80
C THR A 486 15.86 15.15 11.74
N LYS A 487 15.88 15.45 13.07
CA LYS A 487 16.77 14.78 14.02
C LYS A 487 16.29 13.39 14.50
N PHE A 488 15.05 13.01 14.24
CA PHE A 488 14.49 11.75 14.74
C PHE A 488 14.14 10.81 13.61
N VAL A 489 14.56 9.55 13.73
CA VAL A 489 13.96 8.45 13.00
C VAL A 489 12.64 8.17 13.69
N GLN A 490 11.57 8.76 13.18
CA GLN A 490 10.23 8.63 13.74
C GLN A 490 9.48 7.53 13.03
N PHE A 491 8.56 6.91 13.74
CA PHE A 491 7.61 5.97 13.15
C PHE A 491 6.55 6.75 12.37
N ILE A 492 6.81 6.95 11.11
CA ILE A 492 5.82 7.52 10.20
C ILE A 492 4.87 6.39 9.82
N PRO A 493 3.54 6.57 9.88
CA PRO A 493 2.60 5.56 9.40
C PRO A 493 2.85 5.19 7.93
N ASN A 494 2.56 3.93 7.59
CA ASN A 494 2.72 3.36 6.25
C ASN A 494 4.18 3.19 5.75
N MET A 495 5.16 3.28 6.64
CA MET A 495 6.55 2.93 6.31
C MET A 495 6.71 1.44 5.97
N ASP A 496 5.78 0.60 6.41
CA ASP A 496 5.67 -0.84 6.13
C ASP A 496 4.90 -1.17 4.84
N GLY A 497 4.52 -0.17 4.06
CA GLY A 497 3.85 -0.33 2.78
C GLY A 497 4.80 -0.26 1.58
N PHE A 498 4.29 -0.64 0.40
CA PHE A 498 5.03 -0.67 -0.85
C PHE A 498 5.75 0.67 -1.17
N PRO A 499 7.00 0.66 -1.63
CA PRO A 499 7.90 -0.47 -1.95
C PRO A 499 8.79 -0.98 -0.79
N ASN A 500 8.45 -0.78 0.48
CA ASN A 500 9.09 -1.46 1.60
C ASN A 500 8.29 -2.70 2.00
N GLY A 501 8.45 -3.78 1.23
CA GLY A 501 7.50 -4.87 1.18
C GLY A 501 6.24 -4.50 0.40
N ARG A 502 5.21 -5.31 0.50
CA ARG A 502 3.90 -5.09 -0.12
C ARG A 502 2.82 -5.73 0.76
N ARG A 503 1.88 -4.91 1.24
CA ARG A 503 0.68 -5.38 1.95
C ARG A 503 -0.39 -5.74 0.91
N LEU A 504 -1.37 -6.54 1.29
CA LEU A 504 -2.49 -6.91 0.40
C LEU A 504 -3.35 -5.70 -0.04
N GLU A 505 -3.35 -4.65 0.77
CA GLU A 505 -4.11 -3.41 0.53
C GLU A 505 -3.35 -2.36 -0.27
N ASP A 506 -2.05 -2.55 -0.55
CA ASP A 506 -1.25 -1.53 -1.23
C ASP A 506 -1.66 -1.39 -2.70
N ASP A 507 -2.06 -0.19 -3.08
CA ASP A 507 -2.41 0.18 -4.46
C ASP A 507 -1.13 0.40 -5.28
N VAL A 508 -0.50 -0.72 -5.66
CA VAL A 508 0.79 -0.70 -6.36
C VAL A 508 0.71 -0.04 -7.72
N VAL A 509 -0.43 -0.16 -8.41
CA VAL A 509 -0.64 0.47 -9.71
C VAL A 509 -0.55 1.98 -9.60
N ARG A 510 -1.25 2.57 -8.65
CA ARG A 510 -1.21 4.01 -8.39
C ARG A 510 0.17 4.46 -7.91
N ILE A 511 0.79 3.71 -6.99
CA ILE A 511 2.12 4.04 -6.45
C ILE A 511 3.17 4.04 -7.56
N GLU A 512 3.18 3.05 -8.44
CA GLU A 512 4.17 2.96 -9.53
C GLU A 512 3.94 4.02 -10.59
N LEU A 513 2.70 4.31 -10.97
CA LEU A 513 2.38 5.42 -11.87
C LEU A 513 2.86 6.77 -11.30
N GLN A 514 2.66 7.00 -10.00
CA GLN A 514 3.17 8.19 -9.32
C GLN A 514 4.71 8.21 -9.28
N ALA A 515 5.37 7.05 -9.08
CA ALA A 515 6.82 6.96 -9.12
C ALA A 515 7.37 7.30 -10.51
N VAL A 516 6.77 6.75 -11.58
CA VAL A 516 7.15 7.09 -12.97
C VAL A 516 6.98 8.58 -13.25
N SER A 517 5.96 9.23 -12.71
CA SER A 517 5.74 10.68 -12.86
C SER A 517 6.78 11.57 -12.15
N GLY A 518 7.62 10.99 -11.25
CA GLY A 518 8.68 11.72 -10.56
C GLY A 518 8.40 12.11 -9.10
N VAL A 519 7.39 11.53 -8.46
CA VAL A 519 7.04 11.83 -7.05
C VAL A 519 8.21 11.56 -6.10
N VAL A 520 9.03 10.54 -6.39
CA VAL A 520 10.21 10.19 -5.58
C VAL A 520 11.26 11.30 -5.67
N LEU A 521 11.52 11.82 -6.87
CA LEU A 521 12.44 12.93 -7.11
C LEU A 521 11.99 14.18 -6.33
N ALA A 522 10.68 14.47 -6.34
CA ALA A 522 10.13 15.58 -5.56
C ALA A 522 10.33 15.37 -4.05
N ALA A 523 10.10 14.16 -3.54
CA ALA A 523 10.25 13.84 -2.12
C ALA A 523 11.68 14.03 -1.60
N ILE A 524 12.69 13.77 -2.44
CA ILE A 524 14.11 13.94 -2.09
C ILE A 524 14.64 15.37 -2.35
N GLY A 525 13.81 16.28 -2.81
CA GLY A 525 14.11 17.71 -2.93
C GLY A 525 14.62 18.15 -4.30
N LEU A 526 14.44 17.34 -5.35
CA LEU A 526 14.68 17.77 -6.73
C LEU A 526 13.52 18.63 -7.27
N GLY A 527 12.33 18.51 -6.69
CA GLY A 527 11.19 19.38 -6.85
C GLY A 527 10.77 19.72 -8.30
N TYR A 528 9.57 20.25 -8.42
CA TYR A 528 9.09 20.83 -9.67
C TYR A 528 9.47 22.31 -9.76
N ASP A 529 9.57 22.90 -10.94
CA ASP A 529 9.94 24.31 -11.17
C ASP A 529 8.97 25.29 -10.51
N ASP A 530 7.71 24.93 -10.43
CA ASP A 530 6.66 25.69 -9.75
C ASP A 530 6.61 25.44 -8.23
N TYR A 531 7.54 24.60 -7.72
CA TYR A 531 7.67 24.32 -6.29
C TYR A 531 8.44 25.45 -5.59
N ASP A 532 7.70 26.35 -4.99
CA ASP A 532 8.29 27.44 -4.19
C ASP A 532 8.30 27.06 -2.71
N VAL A 533 9.41 26.53 -2.24
CA VAL A 533 9.61 26.19 -0.82
C VAL A 533 9.51 27.39 0.13
N LYS A 534 9.55 28.62 -0.42
CA LYS A 534 9.46 29.87 0.36
C LYS A 534 8.08 30.52 0.27
N ALA A 535 7.22 30.10 -0.64
CA ALA A 535 5.88 30.68 -0.79
C ALA A 535 5.07 30.52 0.50
N GLY A 536 4.56 31.62 1.03
CA GLY A 536 3.82 31.60 2.29
C GLY A 536 4.62 31.10 3.49
N ALA A 537 5.95 31.07 3.39
CA ALA A 537 6.85 30.74 4.50
C ALA A 537 7.33 31.99 5.21
N GLY A 538 7.58 31.88 6.49
CA GLY A 538 8.17 32.95 7.29
C GLY A 538 8.58 32.47 8.67
N THR A 539 9.04 33.39 9.48
CA THR A 539 9.34 33.18 10.89
C THR A 539 8.45 34.05 11.70
N ILE A 540 7.85 33.51 12.74
CA ILE A 540 7.09 34.26 13.76
C ILE A 540 7.70 33.95 15.12
N GLY A 541 7.58 34.85 16.04
CA GLY A 541 8.08 34.62 17.40
C GLY A 541 7.21 35.27 18.40
N ASP A 542 7.44 34.93 19.66
CA ASP A 542 6.84 35.57 20.82
C ASP A 542 7.85 35.55 21.98
N VAL A 543 7.67 36.46 22.91
CA VAL A 543 8.50 36.57 24.11
C VAL A 543 7.62 36.80 25.32
N GLU A 544 7.75 35.99 26.35
CA GLU A 544 6.97 36.06 27.58
C GLU A 544 7.87 36.03 28.80
N GLN A 545 7.48 36.81 29.83
CA GLN A 545 8.21 36.90 31.09
C GLN A 545 7.75 35.83 32.09
N GLN A 546 8.68 35.28 32.83
CA GLN A 546 8.42 34.21 33.79
C GLN A 546 7.43 34.59 34.91
N HIS A 547 7.41 35.86 35.36
CA HIS A 547 6.58 36.26 36.48
C HIS A 547 5.07 36.30 36.14
N ASN A 548 4.71 36.42 34.88
CA ASN A 548 3.31 36.46 34.46
C ASN A 548 2.64 35.07 34.49
N SER A 549 3.43 34.00 34.61
CA SER A 549 2.94 32.62 34.59
C SER A 549 2.13 32.22 33.33
N ASP A 550 2.02 33.14 32.39
CA ASP A 550 1.31 32.90 31.14
C ASP A 550 2.19 32.06 30.18
N PRO A 551 1.63 31.09 29.52
CA PRO A 551 2.37 30.37 28.52
C PRO A 551 2.59 31.22 27.28
N ILE A 552 3.73 31.05 26.61
CA ILE A 552 3.94 31.61 25.26
C ILE A 552 2.91 30.99 24.32
N LEU A 553 2.25 31.84 23.55
CA LEU A 553 1.26 31.49 22.55
C LEU A 553 1.77 31.89 21.17
N ILE A 554 2.24 30.91 20.36
CA ILE A 554 2.65 31.19 19.00
C ILE A 554 1.48 30.88 18.06
N THR A 555 0.89 31.94 17.51
CA THR A 555 -0.21 31.85 16.55
C THR A 555 0.32 32.13 15.15
N PRO A 556 0.37 31.15 14.26
CA PRO A 556 0.82 31.39 12.88
C PRO A 556 -0.19 32.29 12.14
N PRO A 557 0.24 32.98 11.08
CA PRO A 557 -0.68 33.75 10.23
C PRO A 557 -1.81 32.87 9.68
N ALA A 558 -3.00 33.45 9.45
CA ALA A 558 -4.17 32.76 8.97
C ALA A 558 -3.86 31.95 7.69
N GLY A 559 -4.24 30.67 7.66
CA GLY A 559 -3.98 29.77 6.53
C GLY A 559 -2.56 29.18 6.51
N THR A 560 -1.76 29.39 7.56
CA THR A 560 -0.43 28.80 7.71
C THR A 560 -0.36 27.85 8.90
N ILE A 561 0.64 26.98 8.91
CA ILE A 561 0.95 26.07 10.02
C ILE A 561 2.39 26.26 10.48
N ILE A 562 2.64 26.08 11.78
CA ILE A 562 4.01 26.01 12.30
C ILE A 562 4.65 24.71 11.81
N THR A 563 5.83 24.80 11.23
CA THR A 563 6.57 23.66 10.69
C THR A 563 7.79 23.26 11.52
N ASP A 564 8.39 24.20 12.24
CA ASP A 564 9.48 23.91 13.19
C ASP A 564 9.61 25.04 14.23
N ILE A 565 10.20 24.72 15.38
CA ILE A 565 10.72 25.69 16.32
C ILE A 565 12.16 25.97 15.90
N ARG A 566 12.42 27.15 15.34
CA ARG A 566 13.74 27.56 14.84
C ARG A 566 14.73 27.69 15.99
N SER A 567 14.33 28.43 17.03
CA SER A 567 15.14 28.60 18.24
C SER A 567 14.26 28.95 19.42
N ALA A 568 14.69 28.60 20.63
CA ALA A 568 14.12 29.04 21.87
C ALA A 568 15.23 29.36 22.87
N THR A 569 15.20 30.57 23.45
CA THR A 569 16.20 31.01 24.41
C THR A 569 15.48 31.44 25.69
N PHE A 570 16.00 30.99 26.83
CA PHE A 570 15.48 31.31 28.15
C PHE A 570 16.55 32.00 28.99
N GLY A 571 16.28 33.21 29.47
CA GLY A 571 17.27 34.00 30.20
C GLY A 571 16.78 35.40 30.57
N THR A 572 17.67 36.22 31.14
CA THR A 572 17.39 37.66 31.40
C THR A 572 17.62 38.46 30.13
N GLY A 573 16.77 39.44 29.88
CA GLY A 573 16.88 40.27 28.69
C GLY A 573 15.95 41.48 28.74
N LYS A 574 16.01 42.29 27.70
CA LYS A 574 15.18 43.50 27.54
C LYS A 574 14.66 43.59 26.12
N GLY A 575 13.40 43.97 26.00
CA GLY A 575 12.68 44.14 24.74
C GLY A 575 11.20 43.93 24.95
N SER A 576 10.37 44.44 24.04
CA SER A 576 8.91 44.34 24.11
C SER A 576 8.32 43.35 23.08
N SER A 577 9.14 42.83 22.18
CA SER A 577 8.71 41.95 21.12
C SER A 577 9.88 41.03 20.68
N TYR A 578 9.56 39.91 20.00
CA TYR A 578 10.57 38.92 19.61
C TYR A 578 11.65 39.48 18.67
N ASP A 579 11.38 40.51 17.90
CA ASP A 579 12.29 41.16 16.94
C ASP A 579 13.26 42.14 17.58
N ASN A 580 12.94 42.65 18.76
CA ASN A 580 13.77 43.61 19.47
C ASN A 580 14.30 43.11 20.82
N PHE A 581 13.97 41.90 21.24
CA PHE A 581 14.41 41.36 22.52
C PHE A 581 15.89 40.94 22.47
N LYS A 582 16.65 41.39 23.45
CA LYS A 582 18.08 41.07 23.57
C LYS A 582 18.37 40.47 24.94
N PHE A 583 18.93 39.28 24.91
CA PHE A 583 19.38 38.60 26.13
C PHE A 583 20.71 39.11 26.64
N ASP A 584 20.90 39.05 27.96
CA ASP A 584 22.19 39.17 28.58
C ASP A 584 23.04 37.92 28.27
N ALA A 585 24.18 38.12 27.62
CA ALA A 585 25.05 37.01 27.20
C ALA A 585 25.54 36.14 28.36
N SER A 586 25.61 36.71 29.57
CA SER A 586 26.03 35.99 30.79
C SER A 586 24.87 35.22 31.45
N CYS A 587 23.62 35.43 31.00
CA CYS A 587 22.43 34.90 31.64
C CYS A 587 21.39 34.42 30.61
N GLN A 588 21.77 33.42 29.79
CA GLN A 588 20.89 32.80 28.82
C GLN A 588 21.22 31.30 28.61
N ALA A 589 20.20 30.54 28.25
CA ALA A 589 20.33 29.15 27.89
C ALA A 589 19.55 28.87 26.60
N ASP A 590 20.11 28.09 25.70
CA ASP A 590 19.39 27.53 24.58
C ASP A 590 18.49 26.36 25.06
N VAL A 591 17.18 26.57 24.95
CA VAL A 591 16.15 25.59 25.34
C VAL A 591 15.36 25.06 24.15
N THR A 592 15.92 25.20 22.95
CA THR A 592 15.25 24.87 21.69
C THR A 592 14.74 23.43 21.68
N ASP A 593 15.55 22.47 22.10
CA ASP A 593 15.16 21.05 22.10
C ASP A 593 14.07 20.74 23.14
N ILE A 594 14.07 21.44 24.27
CA ILE A 594 13.02 21.34 25.30
C ILE A 594 11.70 21.85 24.71
N VAL A 595 11.70 23.04 24.10
CA VAL A 595 10.52 23.63 23.50
C VAL A 595 10.00 22.79 22.33
N ARG A 596 10.88 22.23 21.51
CA ARG A 596 10.53 21.27 20.46
C ARG A 596 9.82 20.03 21.01
N THR A 597 10.28 19.52 22.15
CA THR A 597 9.65 18.35 22.78
C THR A 597 8.23 18.67 23.26
N PHE A 598 8.01 19.84 23.85
CA PHE A 598 6.67 20.31 24.23
C PHE A 598 5.79 20.50 23.01
N TYR A 599 6.32 21.08 21.95
CA TYR A 599 5.63 21.24 20.69
C TYR A 599 5.22 19.89 20.10
N ALA A 600 6.13 18.91 20.08
CA ALA A 600 5.87 17.57 19.55
C ALA A 600 4.80 16.79 20.36
N ALA A 601 4.81 16.92 21.69
CA ALA A 601 3.88 16.21 22.56
C ALA A 601 2.43 16.68 22.44
N ARG A 602 2.20 17.93 22.00
CA ARG A 602 0.86 18.53 21.88
C ARG A 602 0.27 18.52 20.47
N LEU A 603 1.01 18.06 19.47
CA LEU A 603 0.53 17.91 18.09
C LEU A 603 -0.61 16.88 17.95
N THR A 604 -0.83 16.04 18.92
CA THR A 604 -1.95 15.10 18.96
C THR A 604 -3.32 15.75 19.16
N ASP A 605 -3.38 17.03 19.57
CA ASP A 605 -4.62 17.68 20.01
C ASP A 605 -5.19 18.73 19.05
N PHE A 606 -4.70 18.84 17.80
CA PHE A 606 -5.21 19.77 16.77
C PHE A 606 -5.51 21.22 17.24
N GLU A 607 -4.85 21.68 18.31
CA GLU A 607 -5.03 23.03 18.80
C GLU A 607 -4.12 23.98 17.98
N PRO A 608 -4.67 25.00 17.32
CA PRO A 608 -3.87 25.98 16.57
C PRO A 608 -2.98 26.87 17.46
N ASN A 609 -3.18 26.82 18.76
CA ASN A 609 -2.53 27.67 19.73
C ASN A 609 -1.66 26.86 20.69
N TYR A 610 -0.35 26.84 20.45
CA TYR A 610 0.61 26.13 21.28
C TYR A 610 1.01 26.97 22.49
N GLN A 611 0.62 26.50 23.66
CA GLN A 611 1.02 27.12 24.94
C GLN A 611 2.30 26.42 25.41
N ILE A 612 3.40 27.18 25.46
CA ILE A 612 4.69 26.73 25.97
C ILE A 612 4.88 27.32 27.38
N PRO A 613 4.98 26.48 28.43
CA PRO A 613 5.13 26.98 29.79
C PRO A 613 6.42 27.80 30.00
N VAL A 614 6.34 29.01 30.44
CA VAL A 614 7.49 29.82 30.82
C VAL A 614 7.87 29.49 32.26
N ASN A 615 8.49 28.36 32.50
CA ASN A 615 8.75 27.87 33.85
C ASN A 615 10.18 27.33 34.00
N ARG A 616 10.90 27.84 35.01
CA ARG A 616 12.27 27.43 35.34
C ARG A 616 12.42 25.95 35.68
N ASN A 617 11.39 25.30 36.19
CA ASN A 617 11.44 23.89 36.53
C ASN A 617 11.46 23.03 35.27
N VAL A 618 10.99 23.58 34.14
CA VAL A 618 10.93 22.94 32.85
C VAL A 618 12.10 23.37 31.97
N LEU A 619 12.37 24.67 31.91
CA LEU A 619 13.35 25.31 31.03
C LEU A 619 14.76 25.43 31.65
N GLY A 620 14.91 25.02 32.90
CA GLY A 620 16.14 25.21 33.64
C GLY A 620 16.22 26.61 34.32
N ASN A 621 17.31 26.88 35.03
CA ASN A 621 17.51 28.12 35.76
C ASN A 621 18.91 28.68 35.50
N PRO A 622 19.17 29.28 34.34
CA PRO A 622 20.49 29.77 33.95
C PRO A 622 21.06 30.81 34.90
N CYS A 623 20.21 31.56 35.62
CA CYS A 623 20.64 32.60 36.53
C CYS A 623 19.73 32.66 37.76
N PRO A 624 20.07 32.00 38.87
CA PRO A 624 19.26 32.01 40.08
C PRO A 624 19.09 33.43 40.61
N GLY A 625 17.85 33.79 41.01
CA GLY A 625 17.55 35.09 41.63
C GLY A 625 17.14 36.20 40.66
N SER A 626 17.16 35.95 39.33
CA SER A 626 16.73 36.95 38.31
C SER A 626 15.43 36.51 37.65
N GLU A 627 14.62 37.50 37.29
CA GLU A 627 13.47 37.25 36.38
C GLU A 627 13.96 36.93 34.97
N LYS A 628 13.28 36.01 34.30
CA LYS A 628 13.64 35.49 32.98
C LYS A 628 12.51 35.61 31.98
N SER A 629 12.88 35.68 30.74
CA SER A 629 11.95 35.63 29.62
C SER A 629 12.25 34.42 28.75
N LEU A 630 11.25 33.81 28.16
CA LEU A 630 11.37 32.83 27.09
C LEU A 630 11.07 33.51 25.76
N LEU A 631 12.01 33.50 24.85
CA LEU A 631 11.81 33.89 23.47
C LEU A 631 11.77 32.66 22.62
N VAL A 632 10.73 32.53 21.82
CA VAL A 632 10.60 31.42 20.85
C VAL A 632 10.45 31.99 19.46
N LEU A 633 11.23 31.45 18.51
CA LEU A 633 11.08 31.69 17.08
C LEU A 633 10.63 30.40 16.41
N ALA A 634 9.53 30.49 15.67
CA ALA A 634 8.95 29.37 14.96
C ALA A 634 8.86 29.64 13.45
N ASP A 635 9.14 28.64 12.64
CA ASP A 635 8.94 28.72 11.20
C ASP A 635 7.52 28.28 10.84
N TYR A 636 6.87 29.05 9.99
CA TYR A 636 5.54 28.72 9.47
C TYR A 636 5.54 28.65 7.95
N ARG A 637 4.61 27.90 7.38
CA ARG A 637 4.35 27.81 5.93
C ARG A 637 2.88 27.61 5.65
N THR A 638 2.43 28.04 4.48
CA THR A 638 1.12 27.61 3.99
C THR A 638 1.20 26.12 3.59
N PRO A 639 0.16 25.31 3.83
CA PRO A 639 0.12 23.96 3.30
C PRO A 639 0.32 23.92 1.78
N ALA A 640 -0.19 24.92 1.06
CA ALA A 640 -0.01 25.04 -0.39
C ALA A 640 1.45 25.31 -0.82
N SER A 641 2.30 25.84 0.06
CA SER A 641 3.73 26.05 -0.26
C SER A 641 4.57 24.78 -0.16
N LEU A 642 4.00 23.68 0.33
CA LEU A 642 4.66 22.38 0.45
C LEU A 642 4.38 21.49 -0.76
N ALA A 643 3.42 21.87 -1.60
CA ALA A 643 3.09 21.16 -2.83
C ALA A 643 2.68 22.16 -3.91
N THR A 644 3.18 21.97 -5.12
CA THR A 644 2.75 22.73 -6.29
C THR A 644 1.44 22.15 -6.84
N LYS A 645 0.78 22.89 -7.71
CA LYS A 645 -0.41 22.39 -8.40
C LYS A 645 -0.14 21.07 -9.13
N ASN A 646 1.03 20.93 -9.78
CA ASN A 646 1.40 19.71 -10.49
C ASN A 646 1.62 18.54 -9.51
N LEU A 647 2.33 18.75 -8.41
CA LEU A 647 2.53 17.73 -7.39
C LEU A 647 1.23 17.32 -6.72
N VAL A 648 0.31 18.26 -6.46
CA VAL A 648 -1.03 17.95 -5.95
C VAL A 648 -1.78 17.05 -6.93
N ASN A 649 -1.75 17.34 -8.23
CA ASN A 649 -2.38 16.48 -9.24
C ASN A 649 -1.82 15.06 -9.22
N VAL A 650 -0.49 14.91 -9.12
CA VAL A 650 0.16 13.60 -9.00
C VAL A 650 -0.28 12.86 -7.73
N LEU A 651 -0.25 13.53 -6.58
CA LEU A 651 -0.59 12.90 -5.29
C LEU A 651 -2.08 12.53 -5.18
N THR A 652 -2.96 13.28 -5.84
CA THR A 652 -4.41 13.03 -5.85
C THR A 652 -4.88 12.18 -7.03
N PHE A 653 -3.98 11.78 -7.92
CA PHE A 653 -4.31 10.88 -9.02
C PHE A 653 -4.90 9.57 -8.51
N THR A 654 -5.90 9.04 -9.19
CA THR A 654 -6.50 7.73 -8.92
C THR A 654 -6.73 6.96 -10.21
N THR A 655 -6.53 5.66 -10.15
CA THR A 655 -6.91 4.72 -11.21
C THR A 655 -8.39 4.37 -11.17
N GLY A 656 -9.09 4.78 -10.10
CA GLY A 656 -10.51 4.53 -9.88
C GLY A 656 -10.81 3.27 -9.08
N VAL A 657 -10.04 2.20 -9.22
CA VAL A 657 -10.11 0.99 -8.39
C VAL A 657 -9.04 1.10 -7.31
N GLU A 658 -9.45 1.25 -6.04
CA GLU A 658 -8.53 1.58 -4.93
C GLU A 658 -8.49 0.49 -3.84
N LYS A 659 -9.23 -0.58 -4.00
CA LYS A 659 -9.30 -1.71 -3.06
C LYS A 659 -9.91 -2.94 -3.69
N ASN A 660 -9.57 -4.11 -3.12
CA ASN A 660 -10.19 -5.38 -3.44
C ASN A 660 -11.71 -5.39 -3.15
N ASP A 661 -12.46 -6.16 -3.91
CA ASP A 661 -13.92 -6.30 -3.79
C ASP A 661 -14.35 -7.21 -2.63
N ALA A 662 -13.46 -8.10 -2.14
CA ALA A 662 -13.68 -8.90 -0.94
C ALA A 662 -12.98 -8.30 0.28
N PRO A 663 -13.62 -8.28 1.46
CA PRO A 663 -13.00 -7.82 2.70
C PRO A 663 -11.91 -8.82 3.14
N LEU A 664 -10.69 -8.32 3.31
CA LEU A 664 -9.55 -9.11 3.75
C LEU A 664 -9.68 -9.50 5.23
N PRO A 665 -9.49 -10.80 5.60
CA PRO A 665 -9.59 -11.24 6.99
C PRO A 665 -8.40 -10.73 7.83
N GLY A 666 -8.65 -10.55 9.12
CA GLY A 666 -7.64 -10.10 10.09
C GLY A 666 -6.72 -11.20 10.63
N ALA A 667 -6.73 -12.41 10.08
CA ALA A 667 -5.94 -13.55 10.53
C ALA A 667 -5.32 -14.29 9.35
N PHE A 668 -4.19 -14.96 9.59
CA PHE A 668 -3.50 -15.78 8.59
C PHE A 668 -4.47 -16.79 7.95
N PRO A 669 -4.48 -16.90 6.60
CA PRO A 669 -3.52 -16.41 5.63
C PRO A 669 -3.70 -14.93 5.20
N PHE A 670 -4.61 -14.17 5.79
CA PHE A 670 -4.96 -12.77 5.51
C PHE A 670 -5.66 -12.52 4.16
N GLU A 671 -5.80 -13.53 3.32
CA GLU A 671 -6.52 -13.51 2.06
C GLU A 671 -7.97 -13.97 2.25
N ALA A 672 -8.89 -13.40 1.49
CA ALA A 672 -10.31 -13.71 1.60
C ALA A 672 -10.61 -15.12 1.02
N ARG A 673 -11.69 -15.72 1.51
CA ARG A 673 -12.15 -17.00 0.96
C ARG A 673 -12.52 -16.87 -0.51
N PRO A 674 -12.32 -17.91 -1.32
CA PRO A 674 -12.62 -17.86 -2.74
C PRO A 674 -14.14 -17.76 -3.00
N TRP A 675 -14.51 -17.00 -4.00
CA TRP A 675 -15.86 -16.93 -4.54
C TRP A 675 -16.34 -18.30 -5.03
N ASN A 676 -17.64 -18.56 -4.95
CA ASN A 676 -18.21 -19.81 -5.42
C ASN A 676 -19.14 -19.60 -6.61
N GLY A 677 -19.21 -20.58 -7.50
CA GLY A 677 -19.93 -20.47 -8.77
C GLY A 677 -21.45 -20.48 -8.65
N PHE A 678 -22.00 -20.87 -7.50
CA PHE A 678 -23.45 -20.96 -7.32
C PHE A 678 -24.06 -19.64 -6.83
N LEU A 679 -23.41 -18.93 -5.92
CA LEU A 679 -23.93 -17.70 -5.32
C LEU A 679 -23.40 -16.45 -6.00
N ASP A 680 -22.16 -16.48 -6.44
CA ASP A 680 -21.42 -15.28 -6.79
C ASP A 680 -21.46 -14.93 -8.29
N GLY A 681 -22.28 -15.63 -9.05
CA GLY A 681 -22.63 -15.45 -10.48
C GLY A 681 -21.59 -14.72 -11.30
N GLY A 682 -20.96 -15.42 -12.24
CA GLY A 682 -19.82 -14.89 -12.99
C GLY A 682 -20.03 -13.53 -13.64
N HIS A 683 -18.96 -13.02 -14.17
CA HIS A 683 -18.89 -11.77 -14.92
C HIS A 683 -20.01 -11.67 -15.97
N GLY A 684 -20.81 -10.66 -15.89
CA GLY A 684 -21.78 -10.35 -16.92
C GLY A 684 -23.18 -10.26 -16.37
N ASN A 685 -23.45 -9.17 -15.91
CA ASN A 685 -24.66 -8.35 -15.88
C ASN A 685 -24.66 -7.46 -14.64
N ASP A 686 -23.68 -6.58 -14.56
CA ASP A 686 -23.80 -5.38 -13.70
C ASP A 686 -24.82 -4.39 -14.27
N ASN A 687 -25.85 -4.89 -14.94
CA ASN A 687 -27.01 -4.07 -15.33
C ASN A 687 -27.96 -3.79 -14.15
N GLY A 688 -27.48 -3.89 -12.91
CA GLY A 688 -28.23 -3.47 -11.73
C GLY A 688 -29.55 -4.23 -11.46
N SER A 689 -29.83 -5.31 -12.19
CA SER A 689 -31.07 -6.09 -12.08
C SER A 689 -30.89 -7.57 -11.83
N GLY A 690 -29.67 -7.99 -11.43
CA GLY A 690 -29.50 -9.32 -10.88
C GLY A 690 -30.18 -9.38 -9.53
N ASN A 691 -31.33 -9.99 -9.46
CA ASN A 691 -31.97 -10.40 -8.21
C ASN A 691 -31.00 -11.37 -7.51
N ILE A 692 -30.04 -10.82 -6.76
CA ILE A 692 -29.42 -11.55 -5.66
C ILE A 692 -30.57 -11.70 -4.67
N ASP A 693 -31.08 -12.91 -4.51
CA ASP A 693 -32.04 -13.19 -3.42
C ASP A 693 -31.36 -12.79 -2.10
N PRO A 694 -31.75 -11.68 -1.45
CA PRO A 694 -31.13 -11.25 -0.21
C PRO A 694 -31.26 -12.31 0.89
N SER A 695 -32.19 -13.28 0.74
CA SER A 695 -32.38 -14.37 1.68
C SER A 695 -31.32 -15.47 1.52
N ALA A 696 -30.70 -15.61 0.33
CA ALA A 696 -29.61 -16.57 0.12
C ALA A 696 -28.28 -16.06 0.72
N SER A 697 -28.10 -14.75 0.80
CA SER A 697 -26.93 -14.14 1.47
C SER A 697 -27.06 -14.10 3.00
N SER A 698 -28.27 -14.21 3.54
CA SER A 698 -28.51 -14.19 4.99
C SER A 698 -28.14 -15.48 5.72
N SER A 699 -27.82 -16.59 5.01
CA SER A 699 -27.34 -17.83 5.61
C SER A 699 -25.82 -17.88 5.83
N MET A 700 -25.11 -16.85 5.38
CA MET A 700 -23.68 -16.69 5.68
C MET A 700 -23.55 -15.90 6.98
N ALA A 701 -23.54 -16.63 8.11
CA ALA A 701 -23.22 -16.03 9.39
C ALA A 701 -21.82 -15.38 9.29
N PRO A 702 -21.68 -14.12 9.74
CA PRO A 702 -20.36 -13.51 9.78
C PRO A 702 -19.45 -14.36 10.68
N PHE A 703 -18.19 -14.49 10.30
CA PHE A 703 -17.12 -15.14 11.06
C PHE A 703 -17.21 -14.72 12.53
N GLN A 704 -17.62 -15.62 13.40
CA GLN A 704 -17.50 -15.46 14.85
C GLN A 704 -16.08 -15.83 15.24
N ALA A 705 -15.25 -14.83 15.52
CA ALA A 705 -14.02 -15.05 16.26
C ALA A 705 -14.34 -15.75 17.62
N PRO A 706 -13.43 -16.59 18.13
CA PRO A 706 -13.62 -17.21 19.44
C PRO A 706 -13.97 -16.15 20.49
N ALA A 707 -14.85 -16.45 21.41
CA ALA A 707 -15.60 -15.58 22.33
C ALA A 707 -14.75 -14.70 23.29
N SER A 708 -13.66 -14.10 22.84
CA SER A 708 -12.86 -13.14 23.58
C SER A 708 -12.47 -11.88 22.80
N MET A 709 -12.95 -11.69 21.55
CA MET A 709 -12.79 -10.42 20.83
C MET A 709 -14.08 -10.05 20.08
N ASN A 710 -15.00 -9.38 20.78
CA ASN A 710 -16.06 -8.61 20.13
C ASN A 710 -15.46 -7.36 19.47
N LEU A 711 -15.07 -7.47 18.21
CA LEU A 711 -14.90 -6.32 17.33
C LEU A 711 -15.94 -6.49 16.21
N ALA A 712 -17.10 -5.89 16.40
CA ALA A 712 -18.12 -5.79 15.37
C ALA A 712 -17.57 -4.99 14.19
N ALA A 713 -17.65 -5.54 12.98
CA ALA A 713 -17.46 -4.77 11.76
C ALA A 713 -18.47 -3.60 11.74
N PRO A 714 -18.09 -2.40 11.32
CA PRO A 714 -19.00 -1.29 11.22
C PRO A 714 -20.01 -1.57 10.09
N ASP A 715 -21.26 -1.79 10.45
CA ASP A 715 -22.37 -1.68 9.50
C ASP A 715 -22.38 -0.24 8.95
N VAL A 716 -22.19 -0.09 7.66
CA VAL A 716 -22.25 1.19 6.95
C VAL A 716 -23.69 1.67 6.89
N MET A 717 -24.26 2.03 8.03
CA MET A 717 -25.63 2.56 8.11
C MET A 717 -25.68 4.07 8.33
N LEU A 718 -24.54 4.74 8.52
CA LEU A 718 -24.47 6.18 8.72
C LEU A 718 -23.42 6.79 7.79
N LYS A 719 -23.77 7.67 6.88
CA LYS A 719 -22.86 8.61 6.26
C LYS A 719 -22.51 9.68 7.28
N GLN A 720 -21.26 10.05 7.33
CA GLN A 720 -20.59 11.06 8.16
C GLN A 720 -21.53 11.96 8.99
N MET A 721 -21.35 11.96 10.32
CA MET A 721 -22.04 12.86 11.25
C MET A 721 -21.31 14.19 11.32
N GLU A 722 -22.02 15.28 11.34
CA GLU A 722 -21.48 16.66 11.41
C GLU A 722 -22.11 17.44 12.56
N SER A 723 -21.41 18.45 13.10
CA SER A 723 -21.99 19.44 14.02
C SER A 723 -21.65 20.84 13.58
N PHE A 724 -22.64 21.74 13.60
CA PHE A 724 -22.44 23.15 13.25
C PHE A 724 -23.38 24.06 14.04
N PRO A 725 -22.90 25.24 14.53
CA PRO A 725 -21.48 25.56 14.61
C PRO A 725 -20.72 24.64 15.57
N ASN A 726 -19.43 24.45 15.30
CA ASN A 726 -18.49 23.79 16.18
C ASN A 726 -17.13 24.48 16.04
N PRO A 727 -16.64 25.19 17.06
CA PRO A 727 -17.21 25.35 18.42
C PRO A 727 -18.56 26.07 18.49
N SER A 728 -19.31 25.81 19.56
CA SER A 728 -20.63 26.43 19.82
C SER A 728 -20.71 27.05 21.21
N GLN A 729 -21.52 28.14 21.34
CA GLN A 729 -21.75 28.80 22.62
C GLN A 729 -23.11 28.43 23.22
N ASP A 730 -24.16 28.56 22.45
CA ASP A 730 -25.55 28.39 22.94
C ASP A 730 -26.26 27.17 22.30
N GLN A 731 -26.00 26.91 21.03
CA GLN A 731 -26.68 25.87 20.29
C GLN A 731 -25.76 25.25 19.20
N THR A 732 -25.82 23.94 19.02
CA THR A 732 -25.21 23.25 17.90
C THR A 732 -26.23 22.33 17.25
N THR A 733 -26.14 22.14 15.94
CA THR A 733 -26.98 21.22 15.18
C THR A 733 -26.14 20.01 14.75
N PHE A 734 -26.63 18.82 15.07
CA PHE A 734 -26.04 17.57 14.60
C PHE A 734 -26.78 17.11 13.37
N ARG A 735 -26.05 16.93 12.26
CA ARG A 735 -26.55 16.35 11.01
C ARG A 735 -26.02 14.93 10.87
N TYR A 736 -26.88 13.97 10.62
CA TYR A 736 -26.52 12.58 10.35
C TYR A 736 -27.43 11.97 9.28
N HIS A 737 -26.95 10.94 8.60
CA HIS A 737 -27.67 10.28 7.53
C HIS A 737 -27.96 8.84 7.91
N ILE A 738 -29.20 8.40 7.76
CA ILE A 738 -29.65 7.03 7.98
C ILE A 738 -29.87 6.38 6.63
N VAL A 739 -29.22 5.27 6.37
CA VAL A 739 -29.29 4.55 5.10
C VAL A 739 -30.50 3.64 5.01
N GLN A 740 -30.94 3.06 6.15
CA GLN A 740 -32.13 2.20 6.23
C GLN A 740 -33.00 2.59 7.43
N PRO A 741 -34.33 2.37 7.38
CA PRO A 741 -35.21 2.67 8.50
C PRO A 741 -34.77 1.99 9.80
N ALA A 742 -34.66 2.76 10.89
CA ALA A 742 -34.23 2.26 12.18
C ALA A 742 -34.72 3.11 13.35
N ASN A 743 -34.65 2.54 14.56
CA ASN A 743 -34.81 3.28 15.81
C ASN A 743 -33.48 3.94 16.20
N VAL A 744 -33.46 5.26 16.24
CA VAL A 744 -32.25 6.06 16.42
C VAL A 744 -32.25 6.73 17.77
N SER A 745 -31.08 6.74 18.42
CA SER A 745 -30.80 7.56 19.60
C SER A 745 -29.57 8.46 19.35
N LEU A 746 -29.64 9.70 19.83
CA LEU A 746 -28.52 10.62 19.90
C LEU A 746 -28.18 10.87 21.35
N HIS A 747 -26.99 10.50 21.79
CA HIS A 747 -26.51 10.68 23.15
C HIS A 747 -25.37 11.69 23.17
N ILE A 748 -25.32 12.55 24.18
CA ILE A 748 -24.25 13.52 24.42
C ILE A 748 -23.52 13.14 25.70
N TYR A 749 -22.20 13.03 25.62
CA TYR A 749 -21.32 12.70 26.74
C TYR A 749 -20.34 13.84 27.01
N ASP A 750 -19.90 14.00 28.27
CA ASP A 750 -18.78 14.86 28.62
C ASP A 750 -17.43 14.18 28.32
N ALA A 751 -16.32 14.90 28.56
CA ALA A 751 -14.97 14.38 28.35
C ALA A 751 -14.61 13.15 29.22
N ASN A 752 -15.34 12.92 30.30
CA ASN A 752 -15.16 11.79 31.22
C ASN A 752 -16.04 10.58 30.85
N GLY A 753 -16.85 10.70 29.79
CA GLY A 753 -17.76 9.65 29.36
C GLY A 753 -19.12 9.62 30.09
N ASN A 754 -19.45 10.64 30.91
CA ASN A 754 -20.74 10.73 31.55
C ASN A 754 -21.80 11.19 30.55
N LEU A 755 -22.96 10.51 30.54
CA LEU A 755 -24.08 10.91 29.69
C LEU A 755 -24.72 12.21 30.22
N ILE A 756 -24.69 13.24 29.38
CA ILE A 756 -25.19 14.61 29.71
C ILE A 756 -26.60 14.84 29.18
N ALA A 757 -26.91 14.32 27.97
CA ALA A 757 -28.23 14.47 27.36
C ALA A 757 -28.53 13.36 26.36
N THR A 758 -29.82 13.16 26.09
CA THR A 758 -30.31 12.25 25.04
C THR A 758 -31.32 13.00 24.15
N PRO A 759 -30.85 13.84 23.22
CA PRO A 759 -31.73 14.66 22.38
C PRO A 759 -32.69 13.86 21.50
N VAL A 760 -32.30 12.64 21.10
CA VAL A 760 -33.17 11.67 20.40
C VAL A 760 -33.08 10.36 21.16
N ASN A 761 -34.23 9.73 21.45
CA ASN A 761 -34.27 8.49 22.19
C ASN A 761 -35.15 7.43 21.53
N LYS A 762 -34.51 6.46 20.87
CA LYS A 762 -35.15 5.34 20.17
C LYS A 762 -36.30 5.75 19.25
N GLU A 763 -36.15 6.88 18.55
CA GLU A 763 -37.16 7.35 17.61
C GLU A 763 -37.07 6.58 16.29
N PRO A 764 -38.19 6.09 15.75
CA PRO A 764 -38.19 5.47 14.42
C PRO A 764 -37.93 6.52 13.34
N ARG A 765 -36.88 6.30 12.55
CA ARG A 765 -36.48 7.17 11.43
C ARG A 765 -36.39 6.35 10.14
N ALA A 766 -36.94 6.92 9.06
CA ALA A 766 -36.79 6.36 7.72
C ALA A 766 -35.37 6.62 7.18
N ALA A 767 -35.00 6.03 6.06
CA ALA A 767 -33.76 6.38 5.36
C ALA A 767 -33.80 7.86 4.98
N GLY A 768 -32.71 8.60 5.23
CA GLY A 768 -32.64 10.04 4.96
C GLY A 768 -31.69 10.79 5.86
N THR A 769 -31.52 12.09 5.60
CA THR A 769 -30.68 12.98 6.41
C THR A 769 -31.52 13.70 7.44
N TYR A 770 -31.03 13.75 8.67
CA TYR A 770 -31.71 14.35 9.82
C TYR A 770 -30.82 15.39 10.47
N GLU A 771 -31.44 16.47 10.95
CA GLU A 771 -30.81 17.52 11.73
C GLU A 771 -31.46 17.63 13.12
N VAL A 772 -30.64 17.68 14.15
CA VAL A 772 -31.11 17.78 15.52
C VAL A 772 -30.38 18.94 16.20
N ALA A 773 -31.11 20.01 16.49
CA ALA A 773 -30.57 21.15 17.21
C ALA A 773 -30.53 20.88 18.71
N VAL A 774 -29.39 21.11 19.35
CA VAL A 774 -29.14 20.87 20.75
C VAL A 774 -28.73 22.18 21.41
N ASN A 775 -29.46 22.59 22.45
CA ASN A 775 -29.09 23.75 23.27
C ASN A 775 -27.96 23.35 24.23
N VAL A 776 -26.78 23.94 24.08
CA VAL A 776 -25.58 23.70 24.88
C VAL A 776 -25.25 24.86 25.83
N SER A 777 -26.13 25.88 25.94
CA SER A 777 -25.90 27.08 26.79
C SER A 777 -25.68 26.75 28.26
N LYS A 778 -26.18 25.63 28.75
CA LYS A 778 -26.01 25.16 30.13
C LYS A 778 -24.80 24.25 30.32
N TYR A 779 -24.09 23.89 29.24
CA TYR A 779 -22.89 23.05 29.33
C TYR A 779 -21.71 23.92 29.77
N LYS A 780 -20.74 23.33 30.46
CA LYS A 780 -19.49 24.02 30.79
C LYS A 780 -18.65 24.13 29.51
N GLY A 781 -17.82 25.14 29.40
CA GLY A 781 -16.82 25.20 28.31
C GLY A 781 -15.94 23.95 28.35
N GLY A 782 -15.77 23.31 27.20
CA GLY A 782 -15.01 22.05 27.09
C GLY A 782 -15.39 21.16 25.93
N ILE A 783 -14.83 19.95 25.95
CA ILE A 783 -15.02 18.93 24.91
C ILE A 783 -16.19 18.03 25.30
N TYR A 784 -17.02 17.70 24.31
CA TYR A 784 -18.13 16.79 24.40
C TYR A 784 -18.12 15.81 23.22
N TYR A 785 -18.81 14.69 23.40
CA TYR A 785 -18.98 13.68 22.37
C TYR A 785 -20.46 13.43 22.10
N ALA A 786 -20.86 13.55 20.85
CA ALA A 786 -22.20 13.19 20.40
C ALA A 786 -22.14 11.82 19.73
N ARG A 787 -23.00 10.89 20.17
CA ARG A 787 -23.04 9.51 19.68
C ARG A 787 -24.42 9.20 19.12
N VAL A 788 -24.50 8.85 17.84
CA VAL A 788 -25.72 8.34 17.21
C VAL A 788 -25.71 6.84 17.21
N VAL A 789 -26.73 6.25 17.82
CA VAL A 789 -26.92 4.80 17.93
C VAL A 789 -28.13 4.41 17.10
N ASN A 790 -27.97 3.42 16.22
CA ASN A 790 -28.99 2.88 15.36
C ASN A 790 -29.30 1.44 15.79
N GLY A 791 -30.37 1.25 16.54
CA GLY A 791 -30.72 -0.05 17.13
C GLY A 791 -29.64 -0.56 18.06
N THR A 792 -29.17 -1.80 17.86
CA THR A 792 -28.11 -2.41 18.68
C THR A 792 -26.77 -2.56 17.96
N LYS A 793 -26.63 -2.10 16.72
CA LYS A 793 -25.53 -2.57 15.84
C LYS A 793 -24.60 -1.53 15.22
N SER A 794 -24.94 -0.24 15.21
CA SER A 794 -24.03 0.76 14.65
C SER A 794 -24.08 2.06 15.42
N ASP A 795 -22.92 2.64 15.69
CA ASP A 795 -22.80 3.95 16.30
C ASP A 795 -21.73 4.80 15.61
N GLN A 796 -22.04 6.08 15.48
CA GLN A 796 -21.04 7.09 15.12
C GLN A 796 -20.86 8.03 16.29
N THR A 797 -19.61 8.36 16.60
CA THR A 797 -19.25 9.32 17.63
C THR A 797 -18.56 10.51 17.00
N LEU A 798 -19.05 11.72 17.29
CA LEU A 798 -18.49 12.98 16.84
C LEU A 798 -18.06 13.80 18.05
N LYS A 799 -16.85 14.33 18.03
CA LYS A 799 -16.33 15.30 18.99
C LYS A 799 -16.84 16.70 18.63
N PHE A 800 -17.33 17.46 19.61
CA PHE A 800 -17.66 18.88 19.45
C PHE A 800 -17.20 19.68 20.67
N VAL A 801 -17.07 21.00 20.49
CA VAL A 801 -16.54 21.90 21.51
C VAL A 801 -17.59 22.94 21.88
N VAL A 802 -17.78 23.13 23.18
CA VAL A 802 -18.58 24.23 23.74
C VAL A 802 -17.63 25.30 24.28
N THR A 803 -17.80 26.51 23.82
CA THR A 803 -17.04 27.72 24.33
C THR A 803 -17.95 28.59 25.15
N LYS A 804 -17.42 29.14 26.25
CA LYS A 804 -18.12 30.17 27.07
C LYS A 804 -17.34 31.42 27.04
#